data_fa7bc364a8fc5bbadd664b9a979a3762
#
_entry.id   fa7bc364a8fc5bbadd664b9a979a3762
#
_cell.length_a   1.000
_cell.length_b   1.000
_cell.length_c   1.000
_cell.angle_alpha   90.00
_cell.angle_beta   90.00
_cell.angle_gamma   90.00
#
_symmetry.space_group_name_H-M   'P 1'
#
loop_
_entity.id
_entity.type
_entity.pdbx_description
1 polymer ?
#
loop_
_entity_poly.entity_id
_entity_poly.type
_entity_poly.pdbx_seq_one_letter_code
_entity_poly.pdbx_strand_id
1 'polypeptide(L)'
;ANVGFPYTVTIPDYRAAYNEMLVADNAQHPNPIKTSELVAAGFDLGSMGGFYTFAEVEAKLDEMRTDFPNLITAKESIGTTVEGRDIWMVKISDNPDIDEPEPAAHFDALHHAREPLSMATTINFMFYLLENYDTDAYVRFLVDHREIYFVPVVNPDGYVFNEITDPDGGGLWRKNRFPNAGGCFGVDLNRNYGFGYATNNECSSPNPCSGVYRGTEAFSEEESKAIRDLLAVTGARTAFSTHSTAGTYLMPYGFNATPPAFDIYSEWASSFLAENDYSYGTTSQMLGYTSCGTTRDYMHSEDIYGWTPEIAGSGFWPPPSTIFDLVAENVRPFLFQAYIAGAYLDIQSHTIIGDVLPGEPFEVVIAVKNIGVGATANTASVIVQANNSFVVSPTATSFGNIAAREVKDNTASPFQFEVDPAIDTAFFTISVTTIQDGIPNEQIEIPVFLGEKEVLFSDDAEDTAANWTATGNSTIMWGVNTDDSYSGSQSFGDSNDGNGENDTETFFELNPSLDLSAISAPRVGFAYKHSLPGNDFVQLQISTDNGTSWEVLREFNDNEDWNLVSLNLNSYSDFETVKFRFRLLNDGFIPGDGFYFDDFEVSGYTSNILGVSESAAAQVKITPNPFTDALSIQLGGLDINSIISMYDPLGRQLEISEERIGNRIQIENLEILPSGIYFLTIEDVAAGIKTVKRILKQ
;
A
#
# COMPACT_ATOMS: atom_id res chain seq x y z
N ALA A 1 30.01 -16.70 22.15
CA ALA A 1 30.42 -15.38 21.64
C ALA A 1 30.56 -14.45 22.85
N ASN A 2 31.74 -13.85 23.02
CA ASN A 2 31.96 -12.87 24.08
C ASN A 2 32.01 -11.48 23.39
N VAL A 3 30.87 -10.86 23.27
CA VAL A 3 30.72 -9.59 22.56
C VAL A 3 30.89 -8.35 23.45
N GLY A 4 31.22 -8.57 24.76
CA GLY A 4 31.50 -7.48 25.71
C GLY A 4 30.28 -6.67 26.20
N PHE A 5 29.08 -6.97 25.68
CA PHE A 5 27.83 -6.36 26.12
C PHE A 5 26.96 -7.41 26.85
N PRO A 6 26.15 -7.00 27.83
CA PRO A 6 25.19 -7.90 28.43
C PRO A 6 24.12 -8.29 27.38
N TYR A 7 23.86 -9.58 27.26
CA TYR A 7 22.81 -10.11 26.38
C TYR A 7 22.07 -11.25 27.07
N THR A 8 20.83 -11.46 26.67
CA THR A 8 20.02 -12.60 27.12
C THR A 8 19.79 -13.53 25.92
N VAL A 9 20.06 -14.82 26.13
CA VAL A 9 19.73 -15.86 25.15
C VAL A 9 18.25 -16.18 25.33
N THR A 10 17.42 -15.74 24.38
CA THR A 10 15.95 -15.96 24.41
C THR A 10 15.57 -17.35 23.90
N ILE A 11 16.27 -17.86 22.90
CA ILE A 11 16.09 -19.20 22.32
C ILE A 11 17.46 -19.93 22.41
N PRO A 12 17.69 -20.80 23.43
CA PRO A 12 18.97 -21.48 23.59
C PRO A 12 19.28 -22.51 22.50
N ASP A 13 18.26 -23.17 21.98
CA ASP A 13 18.33 -24.16 20.91
C ASP A 13 17.22 -23.88 19.91
N TYR A 14 17.58 -23.24 18.77
CA TYR A 14 16.65 -22.86 17.74
C TYR A 14 15.97 -24.08 17.09
N ARG A 15 16.71 -25.17 16.84
CA ARG A 15 16.15 -26.38 16.21
C ARG A 15 15.11 -27.04 17.12
N ALA A 16 15.39 -27.14 18.43
CA ALA A 16 14.42 -27.66 19.38
C ALA A 16 13.15 -26.78 19.41
N ALA A 17 13.31 -25.47 19.49
CA ALA A 17 12.20 -24.53 19.50
C ALA A 17 11.37 -24.60 18.20
N TYR A 18 12.02 -24.72 17.04
CA TYR A 18 11.35 -24.90 15.76
C TYR A 18 10.54 -26.21 15.72
N ASN A 19 11.12 -27.33 16.15
CA ASN A 19 10.41 -28.61 16.19
C ASN A 19 9.21 -28.59 17.16
N GLU A 20 9.34 -27.93 18.30
CA GLU A 20 8.23 -27.73 19.24
C GLU A 20 7.10 -26.89 18.59
N MET A 21 7.46 -25.84 17.87
CA MET A 21 6.52 -25.02 17.12
C MET A 21 5.79 -25.85 16.05
N LEU A 22 6.50 -26.65 15.23
CA LEU A 22 5.88 -27.52 14.22
C LEU A 22 4.89 -28.52 14.84
N VAL A 23 5.27 -29.15 15.94
CA VAL A 23 4.39 -30.10 16.64
C VAL A 23 3.14 -29.40 17.16
N ALA A 24 3.30 -28.21 17.73
CA ALA A 24 2.18 -27.43 18.26
C ALA A 24 1.26 -26.94 17.12
N ASP A 25 1.82 -26.41 16.03
CA ASP A 25 1.07 -25.94 14.88
C ASP A 25 0.28 -27.09 14.22
N ASN A 26 0.94 -28.21 13.94
CA ASN A 26 0.28 -29.39 13.36
C ASN A 26 -0.82 -29.99 14.27
N ALA A 27 -0.68 -29.86 15.58
CA ALA A 27 -1.71 -30.30 16.52
C ALA A 27 -2.94 -29.39 16.52
N GLN A 28 -2.74 -28.07 16.33
CA GLN A 28 -3.80 -27.07 16.29
C GLN A 28 -4.41 -26.94 14.88
N HIS A 29 -3.58 -27.05 13.84
CA HIS A 29 -3.94 -26.87 12.43
C HIS A 29 -3.49 -28.08 11.59
N PRO A 30 -4.06 -29.28 11.78
CA PRO A 30 -3.60 -30.50 11.09
C PRO A 30 -3.79 -30.48 9.58
N ASN A 31 -4.66 -29.61 9.06
CA ASN A 31 -4.92 -29.41 7.66
C ASN A 31 -5.18 -27.90 7.44
N PRO A 32 -4.14 -27.07 7.31
CA PRO A 32 -4.33 -25.65 6.99
C PRO A 32 -5.16 -25.48 5.71
N ILE A 33 -6.10 -24.57 5.73
CA ILE A 33 -7.01 -24.32 4.61
C ILE A 33 -6.68 -22.97 3.97
N LYS A 34 -6.84 -22.90 2.65
CA LYS A 34 -6.76 -21.65 1.89
C LYS A 34 -8.00 -20.82 2.18
N THR A 35 -7.83 -19.70 2.85
CA THR A 35 -8.94 -18.80 3.25
C THR A 35 -9.12 -17.65 2.27
N SER A 36 -8.08 -17.33 1.48
CA SER A 36 -8.06 -16.25 0.50
C SER A 36 -8.13 -16.80 -0.93
N GLU A 37 -8.88 -16.13 -1.79
CA GLU A 37 -8.89 -16.37 -3.25
C GLU A 37 -7.55 -16.00 -3.93
N LEU A 38 -6.68 -15.27 -3.23
CA LEU A 38 -5.33 -14.94 -3.69
C LEU A 38 -4.33 -16.10 -3.49
N VAL A 39 -4.75 -17.20 -2.85
CA VAL A 39 -3.97 -18.43 -2.81
C VAL A 39 -4.43 -19.35 -3.95
N ALA A 40 -3.56 -19.52 -4.94
CA ALA A 40 -3.83 -20.33 -6.11
C ALA A 40 -4.18 -21.79 -5.75
N ALA A 41 -5.02 -22.43 -6.55
CA ALA A 41 -5.46 -23.80 -6.28
C ALA A 41 -4.30 -24.81 -6.38
N GLY A 42 -3.37 -24.64 -7.33
CA GLY A 42 -2.18 -25.46 -7.52
C GLY A 42 -1.06 -25.23 -6.52
N PHE A 43 -1.13 -24.15 -5.71
CA PHE A 43 -0.15 -23.90 -4.64
C PHE A 43 -0.55 -24.68 -3.39
N ASP A 44 0.23 -25.69 -3.02
CA ASP A 44 0.02 -26.50 -1.82
C ASP A 44 1.22 -26.34 -0.85
N LEU A 45 1.06 -26.82 0.37
CA LEU A 45 2.19 -26.89 1.30
C LEU A 45 3.13 -28.03 0.91
N GLY A 46 4.44 -27.72 0.88
CA GLY A 46 5.49 -28.69 0.60
C GLY A 46 5.84 -29.60 1.80
N SER A 47 6.73 -30.54 1.56
CA SER A 47 7.08 -31.58 2.53
C SER A 47 8.06 -31.11 3.62
N MET A 48 8.77 -29.97 3.41
CA MET A 48 9.80 -29.46 4.33
C MET A 48 9.25 -28.36 5.22
N GLY A 49 8.53 -28.73 6.30
CA GLY A 49 7.93 -27.77 7.23
C GLY A 49 6.90 -26.84 6.57
N GLY A 50 6.17 -27.34 5.58
CA GLY A 50 5.20 -26.59 4.78
C GLY A 50 5.78 -25.95 3.53
N PHE A 51 7.10 -25.96 3.33
CA PHE A 51 7.78 -25.44 2.14
C PHE A 51 8.19 -26.57 1.21
N TYR A 52 8.27 -26.27 -0.09
CA TYR A 52 8.74 -27.21 -1.10
C TYR A 52 10.23 -27.51 -0.92
N THR A 53 10.64 -28.76 -1.08
CA THR A 53 12.01 -29.13 -1.38
C THR A 53 12.42 -28.68 -2.77
N PHE A 54 13.71 -28.66 -3.10
CA PHE A 54 14.15 -28.28 -4.45
C PHE A 54 13.56 -29.22 -5.52
N ALA A 55 13.49 -30.51 -5.26
CA ALA A 55 12.86 -31.47 -6.18
C ALA A 55 11.34 -31.24 -6.33
N GLU A 56 10.63 -30.82 -5.28
CA GLU A 56 9.21 -30.44 -5.37
C GLU A 56 9.04 -29.15 -6.19
N VAL A 57 9.95 -28.16 -6.09
CA VAL A 57 9.93 -26.98 -6.96
C VAL A 57 10.08 -27.38 -8.43
N GLU A 58 11.06 -28.24 -8.76
CA GLU A 58 11.22 -28.75 -10.12
C GLU A 58 9.97 -29.44 -10.64
N ALA A 59 9.30 -30.24 -9.78
CA ALA A 59 8.05 -30.90 -10.13
C ALA A 59 6.89 -29.91 -10.33
N LYS A 60 6.80 -28.84 -9.53
CA LYS A 60 5.79 -27.77 -9.69
C LYS A 60 5.98 -26.99 -10.99
N LEU A 61 7.20 -26.72 -11.41
CA LEU A 61 7.47 -26.10 -12.71
C LEU A 61 7.05 -27.01 -13.88
N ASP A 62 7.29 -28.33 -13.77
CA ASP A 62 6.84 -29.30 -14.78
C ASP A 62 5.30 -29.46 -14.78
N GLU A 63 4.65 -29.41 -13.62
CA GLU A 63 3.20 -29.39 -13.47
C GLU A 63 2.60 -28.16 -14.18
N MET A 64 3.08 -26.95 -13.88
CA MET A 64 2.63 -25.72 -14.53
C MET A 64 2.75 -25.78 -16.05
N ARG A 65 3.89 -26.27 -16.59
CA ARG A 65 4.06 -26.44 -18.06
C ARG A 65 3.09 -27.49 -18.62
N THR A 66 2.79 -28.53 -17.89
CA THR A 66 1.87 -29.58 -18.33
C THR A 66 0.43 -29.08 -18.39
N ASP A 67 0.02 -28.34 -17.37
CA ASP A 67 -1.38 -27.89 -17.20
C ASP A 67 -1.64 -26.62 -18.03
N PHE A 68 -0.65 -25.76 -18.21
CA PHE A 68 -0.76 -24.48 -18.92
C PHE A 68 0.28 -24.33 -20.06
N PRO A 69 0.36 -25.27 -21.02
CA PRO A 69 1.43 -25.33 -22.01
C PRO A 69 1.51 -24.12 -22.95
N ASN A 70 0.44 -23.33 -23.04
CA ASN A 70 0.38 -22.13 -23.88
C ASN A 70 0.71 -20.83 -23.13
N LEU A 71 0.92 -20.88 -21.82
CA LEU A 71 1.11 -19.69 -20.97
C LEU A 71 2.46 -19.66 -20.26
N ILE A 72 3.17 -20.79 -20.17
CA ILE A 72 4.46 -20.87 -19.49
C ILE A 72 5.44 -21.72 -20.30
N THR A 73 6.72 -21.35 -20.31
CA THR A 73 7.79 -22.16 -20.94
C THR A 73 8.03 -23.46 -20.18
N ALA A 74 8.69 -24.42 -20.82
CA ALA A 74 9.42 -25.45 -20.06
C ALA A 74 10.51 -24.77 -19.22
N LYS A 75 10.86 -25.37 -18.07
CA LYS A 75 11.99 -24.88 -17.27
C LYS A 75 13.29 -24.94 -18.08
N GLU A 76 14.07 -23.85 -18.05
CA GLU A 76 15.33 -23.70 -18.72
C GLU A 76 16.43 -23.45 -17.71
N SER A 77 17.58 -24.12 -17.87
CA SER A 77 18.75 -23.88 -17.04
C SER A 77 19.48 -22.63 -17.51
N ILE A 78 19.54 -21.61 -16.67
CA ILE A 78 20.28 -20.37 -16.91
C ILE A 78 21.70 -20.42 -16.34
N GLY A 79 22.05 -21.48 -15.63
CA GLY A 79 23.38 -21.71 -15.04
C GLY A 79 23.42 -22.98 -14.22
N THR A 80 24.64 -23.41 -13.89
CA THR A 80 24.87 -24.61 -13.06
C THR A 80 25.74 -24.22 -11.88
N THR A 81 25.30 -24.54 -10.69
CA THR A 81 26.00 -24.22 -9.42
C THR A 81 27.27 -25.04 -9.22
N VAL A 82 28.05 -24.73 -8.20
CA VAL A 82 29.30 -25.42 -7.87
C VAL A 82 29.09 -26.90 -7.48
N GLU A 83 27.93 -27.28 -6.94
CA GLU A 83 27.57 -28.67 -6.63
C GLU A 83 26.85 -29.37 -7.81
N GLY A 84 26.69 -28.69 -8.95
CA GLY A 84 26.19 -29.25 -10.20
C GLY A 84 24.65 -29.25 -10.32
N ARG A 85 23.93 -28.35 -9.61
CA ARG A 85 22.49 -28.16 -9.73
C ARG A 85 22.17 -27.07 -10.74
N ASP A 86 21.12 -27.27 -11.50
CA ASP A 86 20.64 -26.25 -12.44
C ASP A 86 19.93 -25.12 -11.69
N ILE A 87 20.08 -23.90 -12.20
CA ILE A 87 19.31 -22.72 -11.80
C ILE A 87 18.20 -22.57 -12.82
N TRP A 88 16.97 -22.87 -12.41
CA TRP A 88 15.82 -22.94 -13.30
C TRP A 88 15.13 -21.58 -13.49
N MET A 89 14.87 -21.24 -14.74
CA MET A 89 14.04 -20.12 -15.17
C MET A 89 12.84 -20.63 -15.95
N VAL A 90 11.71 -19.92 -15.83
CA VAL A 90 10.55 -20.03 -16.71
C VAL A 90 10.01 -18.64 -17.05
N LYS A 91 9.36 -18.52 -18.22
CA LYS A 91 8.66 -17.31 -18.65
C LYS A 91 7.14 -17.59 -18.71
N ILE A 92 6.33 -16.66 -18.18
CA ILE A 92 4.87 -16.64 -18.34
C ILE A 92 4.52 -15.50 -19.30
N SER A 93 3.76 -15.81 -20.36
CA SER A 93 3.27 -14.91 -21.40
C SER A 93 2.24 -15.68 -22.23
N ASP A 94 1.41 -15.03 -23.04
CA ASP A 94 0.47 -15.68 -23.98
C ASP A 94 1.17 -16.41 -25.12
N ASN A 95 2.43 -16.05 -25.44
CA ASN A 95 3.31 -16.73 -26.39
C ASN A 95 4.65 -17.12 -25.72
N PRO A 96 4.65 -18.03 -24.71
CA PRO A 96 5.78 -18.20 -23.82
C PRO A 96 7.08 -18.63 -24.52
N ASP A 97 6.98 -19.40 -25.59
CA ASP A 97 8.15 -19.93 -26.34
C ASP A 97 8.68 -18.94 -27.43
N ILE A 98 8.11 -17.72 -27.51
CA ILE A 98 8.49 -16.66 -28.46
C ILE A 98 8.95 -15.44 -27.68
N ASP A 99 10.01 -14.78 -28.12
CA ASP A 99 10.44 -13.47 -27.62
C ASP A 99 9.66 -12.38 -28.37
N GLU A 100 8.85 -11.61 -27.65
CA GLU A 100 7.99 -10.57 -28.19
C GLU A 100 8.47 -9.17 -27.77
N PRO A 101 8.19 -8.13 -28.58
CA PRO A 101 8.61 -6.76 -28.23
C PRO A 101 7.71 -6.17 -27.13
N GLU A 102 7.57 -6.86 -26.03
CA GLU A 102 6.74 -6.51 -24.89
C GLU A 102 7.59 -6.06 -23.70
N PRO A 103 7.02 -5.23 -22.82
CA PRO A 103 7.70 -4.91 -21.56
C PRO A 103 7.87 -6.15 -20.68
N ALA A 104 9.07 -6.34 -20.14
CA ALA A 104 9.37 -7.50 -19.32
C ALA A 104 9.47 -7.13 -17.82
N ALA A 105 9.03 -8.06 -16.98
CA ALA A 105 9.19 -8.04 -15.53
C ALA A 105 9.98 -9.28 -15.06
N HIS A 106 10.80 -9.11 -14.02
CA HIS A 106 11.62 -10.18 -13.47
C HIS A 106 11.30 -10.43 -11.99
N PHE A 107 11.16 -11.70 -11.62
CA PHE A 107 10.93 -12.15 -10.26
C PHE A 107 11.91 -13.27 -9.90
N ASP A 108 12.76 -13.01 -8.93
CA ASP A 108 13.63 -14.05 -8.38
C ASP A 108 13.45 -14.21 -6.87
N ALA A 109 13.84 -15.36 -6.35
CA ALA A 109 13.72 -15.68 -4.94
C ALA A 109 14.84 -16.57 -4.44
N LEU A 110 14.93 -16.71 -3.13
CA LEU A 110 15.79 -17.66 -2.45
C LEU A 110 17.29 -17.46 -2.75
N HIS A 111 17.76 -16.20 -2.82
CA HIS A 111 19.20 -15.91 -2.75
C HIS A 111 19.80 -16.43 -1.44
N HIS A 112 19.05 -16.30 -0.35
CA HIS A 112 19.42 -16.84 0.94
C HIS A 112 18.64 -18.13 1.21
N ALA A 113 19.35 -19.20 1.31
CA ALA A 113 18.79 -20.55 1.41
C ALA A 113 17.90 -20.83 2.65
N ARG A 114 17.91 -19.94 3.64
CA ARG A 114 17.07 -20.03 4.85
C ARG A 114 15.76 -19.24 4.76
N GLU A 115 15.44 -18.69 3.61
CA GLU A 115 14.29 -17.79 3.38
C GLU A 115 13.25 -18.42 2.44
N PRO A 116 12.70 -19.63 2.73
CA PRO A 116 11.86 -20.37 1.80
C PRO A 116 10.51 -19.71 1.51
N LEU A 117 10.07 -18.79 2.37
CA LEU A 117 8.82 -18.05 2.15
C LEU A 117 8.89 -17.17 0.89
N SER A 118 10.08 -16.65 0.54
CA SER A 118 10.31 -15.91 -0.72
C SER A 118 9.98 -16.77 -1.94
N MET A 119 10.44 -18.02 -1.97
CA MET A 119 10.14 -18.99 -3.02
C MET A 119 8.65 -19.36 -3.03
N ALA A 120 8.05 -19.62 -1.86
CA ALA A 120 6.64 -19.98 -1.76
C ALA A 120 5.72 -18.86 -2.30
N THR A 121 6.01 -17.60 -1.97
CA THR A 121 5.31 -16.44 -2.49
C THR A 121 5.43 -16.36 -4.02
N THR A 122 6.61 -16.54 -4.56
CA THR A 122 6.85 -16.52 -6.01
C THR A 122 6.10 -17.65 -6.72
N ILE A 123 6.12 -18.88 -6.19
CA ILE A 123 5.39 -20.02 -6.78
C ILE A 123 3.88 -19.83 -6.70
N ASN A 124 3.34 -19.30 -5.58
CA ASN A 124 1.93 -18.97 -5.49
C ASN A 124 1.53 -17.94 -6.56
N PHE A 125 2.33 -16.90 -6.76
CA PHE A 125 2.08 -15.88 -7.77
C PHE A 125 2.10 -16.46 -9.20
N MET A 126 3.02 -17.36 -9.50
CA MET A 126 3.08 -18.04 -10.80
C MET A 126 1.78 -18.83 -11.06
N PHE A 127 1.33 -19.67 -10.12
CA PHE A 127 0.06 -20.39 -10.23
C PHE A 127 -1.13 -19.42 -10.33
N TYR A 128 -1.11 -18.32 -9.55
CA TYR A 128 -2.17 -17.33 -9.60
C TYR A 128 -2.36 -16.73 -11.00
N LEU A 129 -1.27 -16.37 -11.67
CA LEU A 129 -1.31 -15.88 -13.06
C LEU A 129 -1.90 -16.94 -14.01
N LEU A 130 -1.43 -18.17 -13.93
CA LEU A 130 -1.82 -19.26 -14.85
C LEU A 130 -3.28 -19.65 -14.66
N GLU A 131 -3.75 -19.78 -13.42
CA GLU A 131 -5.12 -20.24 -13.10
C GLU A 131 -6.18 -19.17 -13.36
N ASN A 132 -5.84 -17.87 -13.22
CA ASN A 132 -6.79 -16.79 -13.40
C ASN A 132 -6.76 -16.17 -14.80
N TYR A 133 -5.90 -16.63 -15.71
CA TYR A 133 -5.80 -16.09 -17.07
C TYR A 133 -7.14 -16.09 -17.82
N ASP A 134 -7.94 -17.14 -17.71
CA ASP A 134 -9.23 -17.25 -18.40
C ASP A 134 -10.39 -16.53 -17.70
N THR A 135 -10.26 -16.21 -16.44
CA THR A 135 -11.37 -15.73 -15.58
C THR A 135 -11.21 -14.30 -15.11
N ASP A 136 -9.98 -13.78 -15.00
CA ASP A 136 -9.68 -12.43 -14.57
C ASP A 136 -9.13 -11.61 -15.75
N ALA A 137 -9.83 -10.54 -16.12
CA ALA A 137 -9.46 -9.68 -17.25
C ALA A 137 -8.15 -8.94 -17.02
N TYR A 138 -7.82 -8.63 -15.76
CA TYR A 138 -6.55 -7.96 -15.41
C TYR A 138 -5.36 -8.92 -15.55
N VAL A 139 -5.51 -10.14 -15.03
CA VAL A 139 -4.49 -11.18 -15.18
C VAL A 139 -4.27 -11.50 -16.66
N ARG A 140 -5.36 -11.64 -17.43
CA ARG A 140 -5.27 -11.87 -18.88
C ARG A 140 -4.51 -10.75 -19.57
N PHE A 141 -4.89 -9.48 -19.31
CA PHE A 141 -4.19 -8.33 -19.90
C PHE A 141 -2.70 -8.36 -19.57
N LEU A 142 -2.35 -8.66 -18.32
CA LEU A 142 -0.97 -8.74 -17.90
C LEU A 142 -0.18 -9.80 -18.68
N VAL A 143 -0.74 -11.00 -18.79
CA VAL A 143 -0.09 -12.14 -19.49
C VAL A 143 -0.06 -11.94 -21.02
N ASP A 144 -1.09 -11.27 -21.59
CA ASP A 144 -1.16 -10.95 -23.03
C ASP A 144 -0.23 -9.80 -23.47
N HIS A 145 0.37 -9.04 -22.52
CA HIS A 145 1.12 -7.82 -22.84
C HIS A 145 2.43 -7.68 -22.05
N ARG A 146 2.89 -8.75 -21.41
CA ARG A 146 4.15 -8.77 -20.64
C ARG A 146 4.86 -10.11 -20.79
N GLU A 147 6.16 -10.04 -20.86
CA GLU A 147 7.01 -11.19 -20.63
C GLU A 147 7.43 -11.23 -19.16
N ILE A 148 6.98 -12.24 -18.41
CA ILE A 148 7.22 -12.32 -16.97
C ILE A 148 8.16 -13.47 -16.68
N TYR A 149 9.40 -13.14 -16.29
CA TYR A 149 10.47 -14.11 -16.03
C TYR A 149 10.55 -14.45 -14.56
N PHE A 150 10.66 -15.74 -14.25
CA PHE A 150 10.73 -16.26 -12.88
C PHE A 150 11.96 -17.14 -12.67
N VAL A 151 12.68 -16.88 -11.55
CA VAL A 151 13.76 -17.74 -11.02
C VAL A 151 13.44 -18.06 -9.56
N PRO A 152 12.61 -19.09 -9.27
CA PRO A 152 12.10 -19.33 -7.90
C PRO A 152 13.19 -19.72 -6.90
N VAL A 153 14.31 -20.30 -7.37
CA VAL A 153 15.41 -20.76 -6.51
C VAL A 153 16.74 -20.34 -7.11
N VAL A 154 17.28 -19.20 -6.70
CA VAL A 154 18.59 -18.70 -7.13
C VAL A 154 19.74 -19.50 -6.51
N ASN A 155 19.56 -20.02 -5.29
CA ASN A 155 20.58 -20.72 -4.50
C ASN A 155 20.20 -22.19 -4.20
N PRO A 156 20.14 -23.06 -5.21
CA PRO A 156 19.72 -24.44 -4.98
C PRO A 156 20.71 -25.23 -4.11
N ASP A 157 22.01 -24.97 -4.19
CA ASP A 157 23.01 -25.70 -3.36
C ASP A 157 22.84 -25.40 -1.88
N GLY A 158 22.69 -24.13 -1.51
CA GLY A 158 22.43 -23.73 -0.13
C GLY A 158 21.10 -24.27 0.39
N TYR A 159 20.07 -24.29 -0.47
CA TYR A 159 18.76 -24.79 -0.10
C TYR A 159 18.74 -26.30 0.14
N VAL A 160 19.31 -27.08 -0.79
CA VAL A 160 19.46 -28.54 -0.62
C VAL A 160 20.34 -28.88 0.58
N PHE A 161 21.32 -28.05 0.92
CA PHE A 161 22.07 -28.25 2.17
C PHE A 161 21.18 -28.14 3.40
N ASN A 162 20.22 -27.18 3.44
CA ASN A 162 19.22 -27.11 4.51
C ASN A 162 18.28 -28.35 4.50
N GLU A 163 17.85 -28.83 3.32
CA GLU A 163 17.04 -30.05 3.21
C GLU A 163 17.74 -31.27 3.84
N ILE A 164 19.04 -31.42 3.55
CA ILE A 164 19.82 -32.57 4.06
C ILE A 164 20.05 -32.47 5.58
N THR A 165 20.30 -31.26 6.08
CA THR A 165 20.62 -31.07 7.51
C THR A 165 19.39 -30.91 8.37
N ASP A 166 18.30 -30.42 7.84
CA ASP A 166 17.06 -30.07 8.51
C ASP A 166 15.84 -30.44 7.63
N PRO A 167 15.59 -31.74 7.39
CA PRO A 167 14.60 -32.20 6.41
C PRO A 167 13.15 -31.84 6.74
N ASP A 168 12.87 -31.53 7.99
CA ASP A 168 11.55 -31.05 8.44
C ASP A 168 11.45 -29.52 8.40
N GLY A 169 12.45 -28.81 7.82
CA GLY A 169 12.57 -27.36 7.81
C GLY A 169 13.35 -26.79 8.99
N GLY A 170 13.43 -25.47 9.11
CA GLY A 170 14.16 -24.79 10.17
C GLY A 170 15.66 -24.64 9.93
N GLY A 171 16.18 -25.00 8.75
CA GLY A 171 17.57 -24.85 8.38
C GLY A 171 18.03 -23.39 8.34
N LEU A 172 19.17 -23.07 8.94
CA LEU A 172 19.67 -21.70 9.05
C LEU A 172 20.84 -21.37 8.10
N TRP A 173 21.17 -22.28 7.18
CA TRP A 173 22.18 -21.98 6.17
C TRP A 173 21.69 -20.90 5.21
N ARG A 174 22.50 -19.83 5.03
CA ARG A 174 22.15 -18.64 4.24
C ARG A 174 22.81 -18.62 2.86
N LYS A 175 24.15 -18.85 2.83
CA LYS A 175 25.02 -18.64 1.68
C LYS A 175 24.89 -19.77 0.63
N ASN A 176 25.52 -19.63 -0.53
CA ASN A 176 25.71 -20.77 -1.44
C ASN A 176 26.69 -21.81 -0.85
N ARG A 177 27.18 -22.76 -1.66
CA ARG A 177 28.05 -23.83 -1.16
C ARG A 177 29.47 -23.81 -1.71
N PHE A 178 29.91 -22.69 -2.25
CA PHE A 178 31.28 -22.56 -2.80
C PHE A 178 32.32 -22.86 -1.71
N PRO A 179 33.30 -23.78 -1.98
CA PRO A 179 34.33 -24.14 -1.01
C PRO A 179 35.40 -23.04 -0.91
N ASN A 180 35.51 -22.41 0.25
CA ASN A 180 36.45 -21.33 0.52
C ASN A 180 37.72 -21.81 1.23
N ALA A 181 38.77 -21.02 1.17
CA ALA A 181 39.98 -21.25 1.95
C ALA A 181 39.69 -21.31 3.45
N GLY A 182 40.48 -22.10 4.19
CA GLY A 182 40.34 -22.25 5.65
C GLY A 182 39.18 -23.13 6.10
N GLY A 183 38.55 -23.89 5.20
CA GLY A 183 37.47 -24.82 5.51
C GLY A 183 36.11 -24.16 5.69
N CYS A 184 35.97 -22.89 5.33
CA CYS A 184 34.69 -22.20 5.28
C CYS A 184 33.98 -22.47 3.97
N PHE A 185 32.66 -22.32 3.95
CA PHE A 185 31.84 -22.51 2.75
C PHE A 185 30.94 -21.30 2.50
N GLY A 186 30.68 -21.08 1.22
CA GLY A 186 29.67 -20.20 0.68
C GLY A 186 30.04 -18.73 0.62
N VAL A 187 29.41 -18.07 -0.35
CA VAL A 187 29.35 -16.62 -0.56
C VAL A 187 27.93 -16.17 -0.31
N ASP A 188 27.76 -15.00 0.27
CA ASP A 188 26.45 -14.33 0.35
C ASP A 188 26.14 -13.78 -1.04
N LEU A 189 25.21 -14.41 -1.76
CA LEU A 189 24.89 -14.06 -3.14
C LEU A 189 24.37 -12.62 -3.24
N ASN A 190 23.60 -12.16 -2.24
CA ASN A 190 23.13 -10.78 -2.17
C ASN A 190 24.17 -9.79 -1.61
N ARG A 191 25.46 -10.11 -1.80
CA ARG A 191 26.64 -9.25 -1.61
C ARG A 191 27.63 -9.39 -2.77
N ASN A 192 27.27 -10.16 -3.80
CA ASN A 192 28.17 -10.54 -4.89
C ASN A 192 27.90 -9.83 -6.22
N TYR A 193 26.86 -8.98 -6.31
CA TYR A 193 26.54 -8.19 -7.50
C TYR A 193 27.49 -6.99 -7.70
N GLY A 194 27.65 -6.56 -8.95
CA GLY A 194 28.71 -5.62 -9.35
C GLY A 194 28.55 -4.20 -8.80
N PHE A 195 27.35 -3.66 -8.86
CA PHE A 195 27.11 -2.27 -8.42
C PHE A 195 27.23 -2.15 -6.90
N GLY A 196 28.00 -1.17 -6.44
CA GLY A 196 28.27 -1.00 -5.01
C GLY A 196 29.09 -2.12 -4.36
N TYR A 197 29.62 -3.11 -5.14
CA TYR A 197 30.42 -4.20 -4.62
C TYR A 197 31.59 -3.68 -3.77
N ALA A 198 31.75 -4.24 -2.57
CA ALA A 198 32.88 -3.96 -1.68
C ALA A 198 33.08 -2.46 -1.34
N THR A 199 32.02 -1.65 -1.35
CA THR A 199 32.06 -0.22 -1.00
C THR A 199 32.78 0.01 0.33
N ASN A 200 32.48 -0.82 1.34
CA ASN A 200 33.22 -0.87 2.61
C ASN A 200 33.09 -2.24 3.27
N ASN A 201 33.74 -2.44 4.43
CA ASN A 201 33.69 -3.72 5.15
C ASN A 201 32.56 -3.80 6.21
N GLU A 202 31.74 -2.77 6.34
CA GLU A 202 30.57 -2.76 7.22
C GLU A 202 29.35 -3.33 6.47
N CYS A 203 29.15 -2.95 5.18
CA CYS A 203 28.05 -3.41 4.35
C CYS A 203 28.23 -4.81 3.76
N SER A 204 29.49 -5.37 3.75
CA SER A 204 29.82 -6.74 3.35
C SER A 204 31.18 -7.13 3.89
N SER A 205 31.48 -8.42 4.00
CA SER A 205 32.73 -8.91 4.60
C SER A 205 33.69 -9.51 3.57
N PRO A 206 35.02 -9.22 3.64
CA PRO A 206 36.03 -9.94 2.87
C PRO A 206 36.43 -11.28 3.52
N ASN A 207 35.91 -11.64 4.71
CA ASN A 207 36.25 -12.85 5.42
C ASN A 207 35.37 -14.03 4.95
N PRO A 208 35.95 -15.10 4.36
CA PRO A 208 35.18 -16.26 3.87
C PRO A 208 34.31 -16.95 4.91
N CYS A 209 34.62 -16.83 6.19
CA CYS A 209 33.85 -17.43 7.29
C CYS A 209 32.70 -16.53 7.77
N SER A 210 32.58 -15.32 7.25
CA SER A 210 31.48 -14.41 7.56
C SER A 210 30.16 -14.87 6.92
N GLY A 211 29.04 -14.66 7.60
CA GLY A 211 27.69 -14.86 7.03
C GLY A 211 27.36 -13.92 5.88
N VAL A 212 28.09 -12.78 5.76
CA VAL A 212 27.93 -11.76 4.71
C VAL A 212 29.21 -11.66 3.86
N TYR A 213 29.89 -12.78 3.61
CA TYR A 213 31.07 -12.85 2.76
C TYR A 213 30.69 -12.59 1.30
N ARG A 214 31.34 -11.58 0.69
CA ARG A 214 31.01 -11.06 -0.64
C ARG A 214 31.65 -11.81 -1.83
N GLY A 215 32.44 -12.86 -1.57
CA GLY A 215 33.23 -13.54 -2.60
C GLY A 215 34.57 -12.87 -2.87
N THR A 216 35.30 -13.38 -3.85
CA THR A 216 36.65 -12.90 -4.24
C THR A 216 36.58 -11.63 -5.12
N GLU A 217 35.55 -11.51 -5.92
CA GLU A 217 35.26 -10.40 -6.83
C GLU A 217 33.75 -10.34 -7.08
N ALA A 218 33.30 -9.25 -7.67
CA ALA A 218 31.90 -9.13 -8.10
C ALA A 218 31.59 -10.22 -9.12
N PHE A 219 30.41 -10.83 -8.99
CA PHE A 219 29.98 -11.96 -9.81
C PHE A 219 30.98 -13.13 -9.81
N SER A 220 31.61 -13.42 -8.66
CA SER A 220 32.46 -14.62 -8.53
C SER A 220 31.63 -15.91 -8.59
N GLU A 221 30.37 -15.86 -8.23
CA GLU A 221 29.50 -17.03 -8.11
C GLU A 221 28.66 -17.25 -9.38
N GLU A 222 28.41 -18.52 -9.73
CA GLU A 222 27.64 -18.86 -10.94
C GLU A 222 26.18 -18.42 -10.82
N GLU A 223 25.61 -18.43 -9.61
CA GLU A 223 24.27 -17.99 -9.33
C GLU A 223 24.08 -16.49 -9.62
N SER A 224 25.01 -15.66 -9.18
CA SER A 224 24.94 -14.21 -9.45
C SER A 224 25.23 -13.86 -10.92
N LYS A 225 26.08 -14.65 -11.61
CA LYS A 225 26.29 -14.53 -13.06
C LYS A 225 25.03 -14.89 -13.82
N ALA A 226 24.35 -15.97 -13.44
CA ALA A 226 23.13 -16.43 -14.10
C ALA A 226 22.04 -15.35 -14.08
N ILE A 227 21.81 -14.70 -12.94
CA ILE A 227 20.84 -13.59 -12.83
C ILE A 227 21.31 -12.37 -13.65
N ARG A 228 22.59 -11.99 -13.57
CA ARG A 228 23.15 -10.90 -14.38
C ARG A 228 22.91 -11.13 -15.88
N ASP A 229 23.24 -12.32 -16.36
CA ASP A 229 23.21 -12.66 -17.78
C ASP A 229 21.74 -12.76 -18.27
N LEU A 230 20.81 -13.25 -17.43
CA LEU A 230 19.39 -13.27 -17.71
C LEU A 230 18.83 -11.82 -17.81
N LEU A 231 19.11 -10.97 -16.85
CA LEU A 231 18.66 -9.56 -16.86
C LEU A 231 19.18 -8.80 -18.09
N ALA A 232 20.39 -9.12 -18.56
CA ALA A 232 20.99 -8.49 -19.74
C ALA A 232 20.27 -8.83 -21.06
N VAL A 233 19.50 -9.91 -21.12
CA VAL A 233 18.84 -10.38 -22.35
C VAL A 233 17.32 -10.27 -22.33
N THR A 234 16.68 -10.21 -21.14
CA THR A 234 15.22 -10.22 -21.03
C THR A 234 14.56 -8.86 -21.25
N GLY A 235 15.33 -7.78 -21.25
CA GLY A 235 14.76 -6.42 -21.33
C GLY A 235 13.87 -6.03 -20.18
N ALA A 236 14.01 -6.70 -19.03
CA ALA A 236 13.20 -6.40 -17.82
C ALA A 236 13.32 -4.93 -17.44
N ARG A 237 12.21 -4.31 -17.09
CA ARG A 237 12.10 -2.91 -16.67
C ARG A 237 11.82 -2.79 -15.19
N THR A 238 11.18 -3.79 -14.60
CA THR A 238 10.86 -3.88 -13.19
C THR A 238 11.26 -5.26 -12.65
N ALA A 239 11.61 -5.33 -11.37
CA ALA A 239 12.01 -6.59 -10.76
C ALA A 239 11.71 -6.65 -9.26
N PHE A 240 11.33 -7.85 -8.79
CA PHE A 240 11.38 -8.23 -7.38
C PHE A 240 12.44 -9.30 -7.16
N SER A 241 13.42 -9.00 -6.31
CA SER A 241 14.34 -9.99 -5.75
C SER A 241 13.88 -10.31 -4.32
N THR A 242 13.08 -11.36 -4.20
CA THR A 242 12.27 -11.65 -3.02
C THR A 242 13.06 -12.35 -1.94
N HIS A 243 12.95 -11.85 -0.73
CA HIS A 243 13.57 -12.33 0.52
C HIS A 243 12.52 -12.57 1.62
N SER A 244 12.94 -12.92 2.80
CA SER A 244 12.20 -12.89 4.06
C SER A 244 13.20 -12.78 5.23
N THR A 245 12.90 -12.18 6.35
CA THR A 245 11.58 -11.89 6.89
C THR A 245 11.63 -10.55 7.63
N ALA A 246 10.94 -9.54 7.16
CA ALA A 246 10.91 -8.25 7.87
C ALA A 246 9.60 -7.45 7.65
N GLY A 247 8.75 -7.85 6.70
CA GLY A 247 7.54 -7.10 6.35
C GLY A 247 7.87 -5.71 5.79
N THR A 248 8.78 -5.65 4.80
CA THR A 248 9.20 -4.37 4.21
C THR A 248 9.61 -4.51 2.76
N TYR A 249 9.44 -3.43 1.99
CA TYR A 249 9.93 -3.31 0.62
C TYR A 249 11.19 -2.46 0.61
N LEU A 250 12.35 -3.10 0.35
CA LEU A 250 13.63 -2.40 0.32
C LEU A 250 13.90 -1.83 -1.08
N MET A 251 14.08 -0.52 -1.17
CA MET A 251 14.50 0.17 -2.40
C MET A 251 16.03 0.37 -2.43
N PRO A 252 16.62 0.64 -3.63
CA PRO A 252 18.03 1.05 -3.75
C PRO A 252 18.28 2.41 -3.03
N TYR A 253 19.50 2.70 -2.54
CA TYR A 253 20.63 1.76 -2.50
C TYR A 253 20.83 1.19 -1.11
N GLY A 254 21.27 -0.06 -1.03
CA GLY A 254 21.56 -0.71 0.26
C GLY A 254 22.77 -0.14 1.01
N PHE A 255 23.72 0.49 0.31
CA PHE A 255 24.94 1.08 0.88
C PHE A 255 24.83 2.60 1.13
N ASN A 256 23.74 3.23 0.75
CA ASN A 256 23.50 4.66 0.89
C ASN A 256 22.07 4.89 1.41
N ALA A 257 21.90 5.78 2.37
CA ALA A 257 20.60 6.16 2.90
C ALA A 257 19.79 7.06 1.94
N THR A 258 20.45 7.71 0.97
CA THR A 258 19.76 8.50 -0.04
C THR A 258 19.38 7.63 -1.22
N PRO A 259 18.09 7.33 -1.42
CA PRO A 259 17.64 6.50 -2.53
C PRO A 259 17.76 7.24 -3.86
N PRO A 260 18.06 6.54 -4.97
CA PRO A 260 17.92 7.11 -6.31
C PRO A 260 16.43 7.13 -6.69
N ALA A 261 16.01 8.10 -7.51
CA ALA A 261 14.64 8.17 -8.03
C ALA A 261 13.56 7.94 -6.94
N PHE A 262 13.74 8.58 -5.79
CA PHE A 262 12.88 8.40 -4.60
C PHE A 262 11.41 8.64 -4.92
N ASP A 263 11.09 9.67 -5.70
CA ASP A 263 9.76 10.03 -6.15
C ASP A 263 9.03 8.88 -6.88
N ILE A 264 9.76 8.09 -7.68
CA ILE A 264 9.20 6.94 -8.40
C ILE A 264 8.99 5.76 -7.45
N TYR A 265 10.00 5.46 -6.62
CA TYR A 265 9.90 4.35 -5.68
C TYR A 265 8.82 4.60 -4.61
N SER A 266 8.72 5.81 -4.05
CA SER A 266 7.70 6.15 -3.06
C SER A 266 6.28 6.14 -3.64
N GLU A 267 6.09 6.62 -4.88
CA GLU A 267 4.79 6.56 -5.55
C GLU A 267 4.30 5.11 -5.69
N TRP A 268 5.19 4.18 -6.10
CA TRP A 268 4.80 2.77 -6.22
C TRP A 268 4.64 2.05 -4.88
N ALA A 269 5.39 2.47 -3.87
CA ALA A 269 5.29 1.88 -2.54
C ALA A 269 3.87 1.99 -1.96
N SER A 270 3.17 3.09 -2.20
CA SER A 270 1.78 3.28 -1.75
C SER A 270 0.84 2.18 -2.26
N SER A 271 1.04 1.73 -3.51
CA SER A 271 0.27 0.63 -4.10
C SER A 271 0.62 -0.73 -3.52
N PHE A 272 1.89 -0.95 -3.12
CA PHE A 272 2.27 -2.18 -2.42
C PHE A 272 1.67 -2.26 -1.02
N LEU A 273 1.73 -1.14 -0.27
CA LEU A 273 1.30 -1.04 1.12
C LEU A 273 -0.23 -1.08 1.28
N ALA A 274 -0.99 -0.75 0.25
CA ALA A 274 -2.45 -0.81 0.28
C ALA A 274 -3.01 -2.20 0.60
N GLU A 275 -2.20 -3.25 0.42
CA GLU A 275 -2.63 -4.65 0.53
C GLU A 275 -2.07 -5.36 1.78
N ASN A 276 -1.06 -4.78 2.43
CA ASN A 276 -0.43 -5.32 3.63
C ASN A 276 0.14 -4.20 4.50
N ASP A 277 0.39 -4.49 5.76
CA ASP A 277 0.94 -3.54 6.73
C ASP A 277 2.48 -3.48 6.69
N TYR A 278 3.08 -3.59 5.48
CA TYR A 278 4.53 -3.51 5.32
C TYR A 278 4.99 -2.06 5.35
N SER A 279 6.28 -1.87 5.58
CA SER A 279 6.97 -0.58 5.44
C SER A 279 7.81 -0.55 4.16
N TYR A 280 8.38 0.60 3.81
CA TYR A 280 9.32 0.70 2.69
C TYR A 280 10.44 1.69 2.99
N GLY A 281 11.57 1.51 2.33
CA GLY A 281 12.72 2.40 2.46
C GLY A 281 14.02 1.73 2.03
N THR A 282 15.14 2.39 2.29
CA THR A 282 16.47 1.79 2.09
C THR A 282 16.80 0.78 3.21
N THR A 283 17.80 -0.07 3.00
CA THR A 283 18.23 -1.04 4.04
C THR A 283 18.57 -0.36 5.38
N SER A 284 19.20 0.81 5.34
CA SER A 284 19.57 1.51 6.57
C SER A 284 18.37 2.10 7.31
N GLN A 285 17.36 2.54 6.59
CA GLN A 285 16.11 3.07 7.17
C GLN A 285 15.28 1.94 7.81
N MET A 286 15.11 0.83 7.09
CA MET A 286 14.21 -0.24 7.52
C MET A 286 14.88 -1.25 8.47
N LEU A 287 16.16 -1.58 8.24
CA LEU A 287 16.83 -2.68 8.96
C LEU A 287 17.98 -2.20 9.86
N GLY A 288 18.30 -0.89 9.87
CA GLY A 288 19.31 -0.31 10.73
C GLY A 288 20.76 -0.68 10.38
N TYR A 289 21.03 -1.23 9.19
CA TYR A 289 22.38 -1.52 8.70
C TYR A 289 22.50 -1.25 7.21
N THR A 290 23.73 -1.21 6.68
CA THR A 290 23.98 -1.05 5.25
C THR A 290 24.31 -2.40 4.58
N SER A 291 23.95 -2.55 3.31
CA SER A 291 24.29 -3.70 2.47
C SER A 291 24.83 -3.24 1.13
N CYS A 292 25.83 -3.92 0.58
CA CYS A 292 26.43 -3.55 -0.70
C CYS A 292 26.65 -4.77 -1.59
N GLY A 293 26.63 -4.55 -2.92
CA GLY A 293 26.66 -5.63 -3.90
C GLY A 293 25.35 -6.44 -3.90
N THR A 294 24.22 -5.75 -3.70
CA THR A 294 22.88 -6.35 -3.66
C THR A 294 22.28 -6.45 -5.06
N THR A 295 21.36 -7.38 -5.24
CA THR A 295 20.65 -7.62 -6.51
C THR A 295 19.89 -6.37 -6.96
N ARG A 296 19.07 -5.76 -6.08
CA ARG A 296 18.28 -4.57 -6.41
C ARG A 296 19.12 -3.36 -6.79
N ASP A 297 20.29 -3.17 -6.12
CA ASP A 297 21.20 -2.07 -6.44
C ASP A 297 21.80 -2.25 -7.83
N TYR A 298 22.16 -3.49 -8.19
CA TYR A 298 22.61 -3.85 -9.52
C TYR A 298 21.49 -3.64 -10.55
N MET A 299 20.27 -4.14 -10.31
CA MET A 299 19.12 -3.94 -11.18
C MET A 299 18.91 -2.46 -11.49
N HIS A 300 18.91 -1.60 -10.46
CA HIS A 300 18.75 -0.16 -10.66
C HIS A 300 19.88 0.45 -11.49
N SER A 301 21.12 -0.04 -11.36
CA SER A 301 22.25 0.43 -12.17
C SER A 301 22.15 0.05 -13.66
N GLU A 302 21.29 -0.94 -13.97
CA GLU A 302 21.00 -1.41 -15.34
C GLU A 302 19.64 -0.88 -15.84
N ASP A 303 19.16 0.25 -15.28
CA ASP A 303 17.87 0.86 -15.61
C ASP A 303 16.64 -0.06 -15.36
N ILE A 304 16.75 -1.00 -14.42
CA ILE A 304 15.66 -1.87 -13.97
C ILE A 304 15.23 -1.43 -12.57
N TYR A 305 13.98 -1.04 -12.42
CA TYR A 305 13.45 -0.66 -11.11
C TYR A 305 13.25 -1.89 -10.21
N GLY A 306 14.33 -2.22 -9.50
CA GLY A 306 14.42 -3.39 -8.63
C GLY A 306 14.07 -3.08 -7.18
N TRP A 307 13.30 -3.96 -6.55
CA TRP A 307 13.02 -3.96 -5.13
C TRP A 307 13.46 -5.27 -4.48
N THR A 308 13.67 -5.25 -3.17
CA THR A 308 13.73 -6.46 -2.36
C THR A 308 12.53 -6.49 -1.42
N PRO A 309 11.45 -7.21 -1.76
CA PRO A 309 10.42 -7.55 -0.79
C PRO A 309 10.99 -8.49 0.27
N GLU A 310 10.94 -8.09 1.53
CA GLU A 310 11.22 -8.93 2.69
C GLU A 310 9.88 -9.41 3.26
N ILE A 311 9.39 -10.55 2.76
CA ILE A 311 8.06 -11.08 3.13
C ILE A 311 7.97 -11.25 4.64
N ALA A 312 6.85 -10.80 5.25
CA ALA A 312 6.64 -10.91 6.69
C ALA A 312 6.62 -12.37 7.18
N GLY A 313 6.77 -12.56 8.47
CA GLY A 313 6.71 -13.87 9.08
C GLY A 313 7.30 -13.85 10.50
N SER A 314 6.96 -14.84 11.30
CA SER A 314 7.48 -14.98 12.68
C SER A 314 8.95 -15.44 12.75
N GLY A 315 9.62 -15.48 11.60
CA GLY A 315 11.02 -15.93 11.41
C GLY A 315 11.21 -16.50 10.02
N PHE A 316 12.42 -16.97 9.70
CA PHE A 316 12.72 -17.54 8.37
C PHE A 316 11.87 -18.77 8.01
N TRP A 317 11.39 -19.48 8.99
CA TRP A 317 10.55 -20.67 8.86
C TRP A 317 9.29 -20.48 9.71
N PRO A 318 8.30 -19.72 9.25
CA PRO A 318 7.05 -19.53 9.97
C PRO A 318 6.24 -20.84 10.08
N PRO A 319 5.27 -20.92 11.00
CA PRO A 319 4.38 -22.07 11.11
C PRO A 319 3.66 -22.38 9.78
N PRO A 320 3.53 -23.67 9.39
CA PRO A 320 2.83 -24.05 8.16
C PRO A 320 1.43 -23.46 8.02
N SER A 321 0.69 -23.32 9.12
CA SER A 321 -0.66 -22.74 9.13
C SER A 321 -0.73 -21.28 8.69
N THR A 322 0.37 -20.54 8.73
CA THR A 322 0.43 -19.11 8.36
C THR A 322 0.88 -18.88 6.91
N ILE A 323 1.40 -19.91 6.23
CA ILE A 323 2.02 -19.74 4.90
C ILE A 323 1.01 -19.23 3.87
N PHE A 324 -0.22 -19.75 3.89
CA PHE A 324 -1.24 -19.32 2.92
C PHE A 324 -1.57 -17.84 3.03
N ASP A 325 -1.74 -17.31 4.24
CA ASP A 325 -2.03 -15.91 4.46
C ASP A 325 -0.83 -15.02 4.04
N LEU A 326 0.40 -15.43 4.40
CA LEU A 326 1.63 -14.71 4.06
C LEU A 326 1.92 -14.67 2.54
N VAL A 327 1.58 -15.70 1.78
CA VAL A 327 1.72 -15.64 0.31
C VAL A 327 0.59 -14.85 -0.34
N ALA A 328 -0.62 -14.89 0.24
CA ALA A 328 -1.78 -14.18 -0.30
C ALA A 328 -1.60 -12.66 -0.27
N GLU A 329 -1.13 -12.11 0.85
CA GLU A 329 -0.97 -10.66 1.04
C GLU A 329 0.04 -10.01 0.07
N ASN A 330 0.85 -10.81 -0.64
CA ASN A 330 1.84 -10.34 -1.60
C ASN A 330 1.43 -10.50 -3.07
N VAL A 331 0.30 -11.13 -3.39
CA VAL A 331 -0.13 -11.34 -4.77
C VAL A 331 -0.38 -10.03 -5.50
N ARG A 332 -1.12 -9.10 -4.89
CA ARG A 332 -1.43 -7.81 -5.52
C ARG A 332 -0.21 -6.91 -5.69
N PRO A 333 0.71 -6.77 -4.71
CA PRO A 333 2.01 -6.13 -4.94
C PRO A 333 2.81 -6.71 -6.11
N PHE A 334 2.82 -8.05 -6.26
CA PHE A 334 3.50 -8.72 -7.36
C PHE A 334 2.82 -8.46 -8.72
N LEU A 335 1.47 -8.46 -8.76
CA LEU A 335 0.72 -8.04 -9.95
C LEU A 335 1.07 -6.61 -10.34
N PHE A 336 1.01 -5.67 -9.39
CA PHE A 336 1.32 -4.27 -9.64
C PHE A 336 2.74 -4.09 -10.17
N GLN A 337 3.74 -4.76 -9.58
CA GLN A 337 5.14 -4.74 -10.05
C GLN A 337 5.28 -5.21 -11.51
N ALA A 338 4.51 -6.22 -11.91
CA ALA A 338 4.50 -6.68 -13.30
C ALA A 338 3.75 -5.69 -14.23
N TYR A 339 2.67 -5.05 -13.75
CA TYR A 339 1.94 -4.04 -14.52
C TYR A 339 2.80 -2.84 -14.86
N ILE A 340 3.51 -2.26 -13.90
CA ILE A 340 4.31 -1.05 -14.07
C ILE A 340 5.55 -1.24 -14.95
N ALA A 341 5.90 -2.46 -15.32
CA ALA A 341 6.91 -2.72 -16.38
C ALA A 341 6.50 -2.11 -17.73
N GLY A 342 5.21 -2.08 -18.01
CA GLY A 342 4.62 -1.36 -19.14
C GLY A 342 4.02 -0.02 -18.72
N ALA A 343 2.90 0.34 -19.32
CA ALA A 343 2.07 1.46 -18.87
C ALA A 343 1.13 1.01 -17.75
N TYR A 344 0.85 1.92 -16.83
CA TYR A 344 -0.22 1.81 -15.85
C TYR A 344 -0.80 3.21 -15.61
N LEU A 345 -2.10 3.35 -15.84
CA LEU A 345 -2.77 4.64 -15.80
C LEU A 345 -3.39 4.89 -14.43
N ASP A 346 -2.90 5.91 -13.77
CA ASP A 346 -3.30 6.35 -12.45
C ASP A 346 -4.02 7.71 -12.52
N ILE A 347 -5.06 7.91 -11.70
CA ILE A 347 -5.82 9.16 -11.65
C ILE A 347 -5.17 10.08 -10.62
N GLN A 348 -4.38 11.04 -11.12
CA GLN A 348 -3.60 11.94 -10.27
C GLN A 348 -4.46 12.98 -9.56
N SER A 349 -5.46 13.53 -10.26
CA SER A 349 -6.33 14.54 -9.70
C SER A 349 -7.63 14.67 -10.47
N HIS A 350 -8.59 15.31 -9.82
CA HIS A 350 -9.82 15.75 -10.47
C HIS A 350 -10.16 17.17 -10.02
N THR A 351 -10.84 17.91 -10.90
CA THR A 351 -11.33 19.26 -10.59
C THR A 351 -12.77 19.39 -11.08
N ILE A 352 -13.66 19.81 -10.17
CA ILE A 352 -15.03 20.19 -10.51
C ILE A 352 -15.04 21.69 -10.78
N ILE A 353 -15.51 22.08 -11.98
CA ILE A 353 -15.56 23.47 -12.44
C ILE A 353 -17.01 23.91 -12.45
N GLY A 354 -17.28 25.00 -11.75
CA GLY A 354 -18.62 25.56 -11.56
C GLY A 354 -19.33 25.00 -10.34
N ASP A 355 -20.41 25.68 -9.94
CA ASP A 355 -21.26 25.24 -8.84
C ASP A 355 -22.17 24.11 -9.32
N VAL A 356 -22.32 23.07 -8.49
CA VAL A 356 -23.20 21.94 -8.81
C VAL A 356 -24.61 22.25 -8.29
N LEU A 357 -25.42 22.85 -9.16
CA LEU A 357 -26.77 23.32 -8.81
C LEU A 357 -27.85 22.56 -9.59
N PRO A 358 -29.04 22.33 -9.00
CA PRO A 358 -30.15 21.74 -9.73
C PRO A 358 -30.53 22.56 -10.98
N GLY A 359 -30.55 21.91 -12.13
CA GLY A 359 -30.88 22.53 -13.44
C GLY A 359 -29.73 23.25 -14.11
N GLU A 360 -28.51 23.22 -13.53
CA GLU A 360 -27.33 23.86 -14.12
C GLU A 360 -26.28 22.79 -14.52
N PRO A 361 -25.54 23.06 -15.61
CA PRO A 361 -24.41 22.20 -15.98
C PRO A 361 -23.18 22.52 -15.16
N PHE A 362 -22.34 21.49 -14.93
CA PHE A 362 -20.99 21.63 -14.37
C PHE A 362 -20.00 20.79 -15.16
N GLU A 363 -18.71 21.04 -14.96
CA GLU A 363 -17.65 20.36 -15.69
C GLU A 363 -16.73 19.60 -14.73
N VAL A 364 -16.13 18.50 -15.23
CA VAL A 364 -15.12 17.73 -14.50
C VAL A 364 -13.89 17.55 -15.38
N VAL A 365 -12.75 17.98 -14.86
CA VAL A 365 -11.43 17.71 -15.43
C VAL A 365 -10.79 16.57 -14.66
N ILE A 366 -10.23 15.61 -15.38
CA ILE A 366 -9.48 14.48 -14.83
C ILE A 366 -8.05 14.56 -15.36
N ALA A 367 -7.08 14.51 -14.48
CA ALA A 367 -5.68 14.34 -14.83
C ALA A 367 -5.26 12.89 -14.62
N VAL A 368 -4.66 12.29 -15.65
CA VAL A 368 -4.20 10.89 -15.67
C VAL A 368 -2.70 10.86 -15.89
N LYS A 369 -2.00 10.12 -15.09
CA LYS A 369 -0.57 9.85 -15.19
C LYS A 369 -0.32 8.41 -15.61
N ASN A 370 0.63 8.21 -16.51
CA ASN A 370 1.20 6.90 -16.72
C ASN A 370 2.32 6.68 -15.69
N ILE A 371 2.02 6.02 -14.58
CA ILE A 371 3.00 5.74 -13.52
C ILE A 371 3.91 4.56 -13.84
N GLY A 372 3.62 3.82 -14.91
CA GLY A 372 4.51 2.75 -15.40
C GLY A 372 5.74 3.27 -16.15
N VAL A 373 6.64 2.35 -16.53
CA VAL A 373 7.88 2.66 -17.26
C VAL A 373 7.79 2.46 -18.77
N GLY A 374 6.64 2.03 -19.28
CA GLY A 374 6.32 1.91 -20.71
C GLY A 374 5.25 2.88 -21.15
N ALA A 375 5.27 3.33 -22.42
CA ALA A 375 4.14 4.07 -23.00
C ALA A 375 2.96 3.14 -23.25
N THR A 376 1.74 3.69 -23.32
CA THR A 376 0.53 2.93 -23.70
C THR A 376 0.67 2.42 -25.13
N ALA A 377 0.29 1.17 -25.37
CA ALA A 377 0.42 0.56 -26.71
C ALA A 377 -0.49 1.22 -27.75
N ASN A 378 -1.75 1.48 -27.40
CA ASN A 378 -2.75 2.09 -28.28
C ASN A 378 -3.27 3.42 -27.74
N THR A 379 -4.42 3.42 -27.13
CA THR A 379 -5.08 4.63 -26.61
C THR A 379 -5.45 4.50 -25.15
N ALA A 380 -5.02 5.48 -24.35
CA ALA A 380 -5.58 5.71 -23.05
C ALA A 380 -6.92 6.43 -23.16
N SER A 381 -7.90 6.02 -22.38
CA SER A 381 -9.18 6.71 -22.26
C SER A 381 -9.67 6.72 -20.81
N VAL A 382 -10.57 7.65 -20.51
CA VAL A 382 -11.27 7.72 -19.23
C VAL A 382 -12.76 7.62 -19.48
N ILE A 383 -13.41 6.73 -18.75
CA ILE A 383 -14.86 6.60 -18.70
C ILE A 383 -15.34 7.25 -17.40
N VAL A 384 -16.39 8.06 -17.50
CA VAL A 384 -17.06 8.66 -16.35
C VAL A 384 -18.53 8.32 -16.34
N GLN A 385 -19.08 8.06 -15.16
CA GLN A 385 -20.50 7.77 -14.98
C GLN A 385 -20.98 8.30 -13.62
N ALA A 386 -22.06 9.09 -13.64
CA ALA A 386 -22.73 9.46 -12.40
C ALA A 386 -23.60 8.30 -11.90
N ASN A 387 -23.56 8.04 -10.59
CA ASN A 387 -24.36 7.00 -9.95
C ASN A 387 -25.78 7.48 -9.54
N ASN A 388 -26.23 8.61 -10.06
CA ASN A 388 -27.55 9.19 -9.80
C ASN A 388 -28.30 9.40 -11.13
N SER A 389 -29.54 8.92 -11.19
CA SER A 389 -30.38 9.00 -12.41
C SER A 389 -30.83 10.44 -12.78
N PHE A 390 -30.71 11.38 -11.83
CA PHE A 390 -30.98 12.81 -12.09
C PHE A 390 -29.76 13.57 -12.66
N VAL A 391 -28.65 12.87 -12.91
CA VAL A 391 -27.44 13.49 -13.46
C VAL A 391 -27.13 12.84 -14.80
N VAL A 392 -27.10 13.63 -15.86
CA VAL A 392 -26.67 13.21 -17.20
C VAL A 392 -25.15 13.29 -17.26
N SER A 393 -24.50 12.21 -17.63
CA SER A 393 -23.06 12.15 -17.74
C SER A 393 -22.59 11.78 -19.14
N PRO A 394 -21.47 12.35 -19.63
CA PRO A 394 -20.79 11.86 -20.82
C PRO A 394 -20.21 10.46 -20.53
N THR A 395 -19.88 9.72 -21.59
CA THR A 395 -19.48 8.33 -21.43
C THR A 395 -17.97 8.13 -21.41
N ALA A 396 -17.20 8.83 -22.26
CA ALA A 396 -15.77 8.63 -22.33
C ALA A 396 -15.03 9.78 -23.03
N THR A 397 -13.76 9.96 -22.70
CA THR A 397 -12.81 10.79 -23.46
C THR A 397 -11.50 10.03 -23.71
N SER A 398 -10.85 10.31 -24.84
CA SER A 398 -9.56 9.69 -25.20
C SER A 398 -8.42 10.65 -24.88
N PHE A 399 -7.39 10.11 -24.19
CA PHE A 399 -6.12 10.82 -23.91
C PHE A 399 -5.03 10.50 -24.93
N GLY A 400 -5.30 9.57 -25.86
CA GLY A 400 -4.30 9.07 -26.81
C GLY A 400 -3.18 8.30 -26.13
N ASN A 401 -2.00 8.27 -26.74
CA ASN A 401 -0.83 7.66 -26.09
C ASN A 401 -0.29 8.58 -25.00
N ILE A 402 -0.07 8.03 -23.80
CA ILE A 402 0.56 8.72 -22.66
C ILE A 402 1.94 8.10 -22.46
N ALA A 403 3.01 8.87 -22.61
CA ALA A 403 4.37 8.37 -22.42
C ALA A 403 4.61 7.96 -20.95
N ALA A 404 5.64 7.15 -20.74
CA ALA A 404 6.06 6.80 -19.38
C ALA A 404 6.28 8.07 -18.53
N ARG A 405 5.69 8.12 -17.36
CA ARG A 405 5.75 9.24 -16.40
C ARG A 405 5.07 10.55 -16.85
N GLU A 406 4.41 10.57 -18.03
CA GLU A 406 3.68 11.73 -18.54
C GLU A 406 2.33 11.84 -17.84
N VAL A 407 1.93 13.09 -17.54
CA VAL A 407 0.58 13.46 -17.10
C VAL A 407 -0.17 14.12 -18.25
N LYS A 408 -1.42 13.73 -18.46
CA LYS A 408 -2.35 14.40 -19.37
C LYS A 408 -3.68 14.65 -18.67
N ASP A 409 -4.33 15.75 -19.05
CA ASP A 409 -5.66 16.09 -18.59
C ASP A 409 -6.61 16.35 -19.76
N ASN A 410 -7.90 16.50 -19.45
CA ASN A 410 -8.91 16.86 -20.42
C ASN A 410 -9.40 18.32 -20.30
N THR A 411 -8.56 19.23 -19.79
CA THR A 411 -8.90 20.67 -19.66
C THR A 411 -9.39 21.30 -20.96
N ALA A 412 -8.84 20.88 -22.11
CA ALA A 412 -9.27 21.36 -23.41
C ALA A 412 -10.70 20.90 -23.83
N SER A 413 -11.21 19.83 -23.18
CA SER A 413 -12.54 19.27 -23.42
C SER A 413 -13.02 18.54 -22.14
N PRO A 414 -13.41 19.31 -21.11
CA PRO A 414 -13.88 18.76 -19.85
C PRO A 414 -15.10 17.86 -20.04
N PHE A 415 -15.29 16.91 -19.13
CA PHE A 415 -16.55 16.18 -19.04
C PHE A 415 -17.66 17.14 -18.57
N GLN A 416 -18.75 17.21 -19.32
CA GLN A 416 -19.90 18.05 -18.98
C GLN A 416 -21.03 17.21 -18.43
N PHE A 417 -21.48 17.56 -17.23
CA PHE A 417 -22.59 16.92 -16.55
C PHE A 417 -23.76 17.88 -16.50
N GLU A 418 -24.99 17.38 -16.55
CA GLU A 418 -26.22 18.12 -16.39
C GLU A 418 -27.00 17.57 -15.21
N VAL A 419 -27.35 18.44 -14.26
CA VAL A 419 -28.13 18.09 -13.07
C VAL A 419 -29.59 18.38 -13.29
N ASP A 420 -30.47 17.38 -13.16
CA ASP A 420 -31.91 17.57 -13.24
C ASP A 420 -32.40 18.51 -12.12
N PRO A 421 -33.26 19.52 -12.41
CA PRO A 421 -33.86 20.36 -11.36
C PRO A 421 -34.60 19.60 -10.27
N ALA A 422 -35.03 18.38 -10.55
CA ALA A 422 -35.76 17.53 -9.60
C ALA A 422 -34.89 16.70 -8.68
N ILE A 423 -33.53 16.85 -8.73
CA ILE A 423 -32.63 16.13 -7.85
C ILE A 423 -32.96 16.40 -6.37
N ASP A 424 -33.03 15.33 -5.58
CA ASP A 424 -33.46 15.36 -4.19
C ASP A 424 -32.36 14.93 -3.17
N THR A 425 -31.11 14.80 -3.66
CA THR A 425 -29.98 14.43 -2.82
C THR A 425 -29.02 15.59 -2.62
N ALA A 426 -28.32 15.61 -1.49
CA ALA A 426 -27.29 16.60 -1.19
C ALA A 426 -25.94 16.29 -1.87
N PHE A 427 -25.73 15.06 -2.34
CA PHE A 427 -24.53 14.64 -3.06
C PHE A 427 -24.84 13.41 -3.92
N PHE A 428 -23.97 13.14 -4.87
CA PHE A 428 -23.88 11.89 -5.64
C PHE A 428 -22.41 11.56 -5.90
N THR A 429 -22.11 10.38 -6.44
CA THR A 429 -20.75 10.04 -6.83
C THR A 429 -20.61 9.96 -8.35
N ILE A 430 -19.42 10.27 -8.84
CA ILE A 430 -18.99 10.03 -10.21
C ILE A 430 -17.94 8.90 -10.13
N SER A 431 -18.25 7.80 -10.80
CA SER A 431 -17.29 6.71 -11.03
C SER A 431 -16.40 7.11 -12.20
N VAL A 432 -15.10 7.12 -11.98
CA VAL A 432 -14.07 7.43 -12.98
C VAL A 432 -13.20 6.21 -13.17
N THR A 433 -13.10 5.73 -14.41
CA THR A 433 -12.32 4.54 -14.74
C THR A 433 -11.32 4.86 -15.84
N THR A 434 -10.05 4.60 -15.61
CA THR A 434 -9.02 4.63 -16.66
C THR A 434 -9.04 3.33 -17.45
N ILE A 435 -8.92 3.44 -18.76
CA ILE A 435 -8.92 2.31 -19.69
C ILE A 435 -7.64 2.35 -20.52
N GLN A 436 -6.88 1.26 -20.50
CA GLN A 436 -5.74 1.03 -21.36
C GLN A 436 -6.00 -0.17 -22.27
N ASP A 437 -5.89 0.02 -23.59
CA ASP A 437 -6.09 -1.04 -24.59
C ASP A 437 -7.40 -1.84 -24.41
N GLY A 438 -8.43 -1.16 -23.90
CA GLY A 438 -9.76 -1.72 -23.66
C GLY A 438 -9.95 -2.36 -22.29
N ILE A 439 -8.91 -2.42 -21.45
CA ILE A 439 -8.97 -2.98 -20.10
C ILE A 439 -8.93 -1.86 -19.06
N PRO A 440 -9.80 -1.88 -18.05
CA PRO A 440 -9.73 -0.94 -16.91
C PRO A 440 -8.41 -1.10 -16.16
N ASN A 441 -7.76 0.02 -15.78
CA ASN A 441 -6.60 -0.01 -14.89
C ASN A 441 -7.02 0.39 -13.47
N GLU A 442 -7.57 1.57 -13.32
CA GLU A 442 -7.96 2.13 -12.03
C GLU A 442 -9.40 2.63 -12.09
N GLN A 443 -10.09 2.53 -10.96
CA GLN A 443 -11.42 3.12 -10.78
C GLN A 443 -11.47 3.83 -9.44
N ILE A 444 -11.91 5.09 -9.46
CA ILE A 444 -12.19 5.87 -8.26
C ILE A 444 -13.64 6.36 -8.24
N GLU A 445 -14.13 6.66 -7.02
CA GLU A 445 -15.43 7.31 -6.81
C GLU A 445 -15.21 8.73 -6.30
N ILE A 446 -15.63 9.72 -7.09
CA ILE A 446 -15.53 11.13 -6.73
C ILE A 446 -16.87 11.58 -6.13
N PRO A 447 -16.92 11.96 -4.84
CA PRO A 447 -18.12 12.55 -4.27
C PRO A 447 -18.33 13.98 -4.80
N VAL A 448 -19.52 14.25 -5.31
CA VAL A 448 -19.95 15.55 -5.84
C VAL A 448 -21.08 16.08 -4.98
N PHE A 449 -20.87 17.25 -4.36
CA PHE A 449 -21.84 17.88 -3.48
C PHE A 449 -22.63 18.96 -4.21
N LEU A 450 -23.95 19.04 -3.95
CA LEU A 450 -24.81 20.08 -4.52
C LEU A 450 -24.81 21.31 -3.61
N GLY A 451 -24.65 22.49 -4.22
CA GLY A 451 -24.65 23.78 -3.54
C GLY A 451 -23.51 24.68 -3.99
N GLU A 452 -23.54 25.92 -3.54
CA GLU A 452 -22.40 26.83 -3.71
C GLU A 452 -21.34 26.50 -2.67
N LYS A 453 -20.07 26.42 -3.11
CA LYS A 453 -18.94 26.22 -2.20
C LYS A 453 -18.78 27.46 -1.32
N GLU A 454 -18.77 27.27 0.00
CA GLU A 454 -18.47 28.31 0.98
C GLU A 454 -17.15 27.99 1.69
N VAL A 455 -16.21 28.92 1.62
CA VAL A 455 -14.93 28.83 2.30
C VAL A 455 -15.04 29.53 3.66
N LEU A 456 -14.97 28.78 4.74
CA LEU A 456 -15.00 29.31 6.11
C LEU A 456 -13.64 29.88 6.52
N PHE A 457 -12.57 29.29 6.03
CA PHE A 457 -11.20 29.71 6.29
C PHE A 457 -10.28 29.20 5.17
N SER A 458 -9.34 30.05 4.75
CA SER A 458 -8.21 29.63 3.88
C SER A 458 -6.94 30.38 4.27
N ASP A 459 -5.79 29.75 4.09
CA ASP A 459 -4.46 30.31 4.33
C ASP A 459 -3.46 29.61 3.40
N ASP A 460 -2.86 30.38 2.48
CA ASP A 460 -1.91 29.95 1.46
C ASP A 460 -0.45 30.21 1.85
N ALA A 461 -0.19 30.50 3.10
CA ALA A 461 1.14 30.82 3.68
C ALA A 461 1.88 32.03 3.06
N GLU A 462 1.32 32.72 2.06
CA GLU A 462 2.02 33.76 1.32
C GLU A 462 2.19 35.09 2.10
N ASP A 463 1.47 35.28 3.19
CA ASP A 463 1.58 36.47 4.03
C ASP A 463 2.45 36.22 5.27
N THR A 464 1.83 35.82 6.36
CA THR A 464 2.47 35.57 7.66
C THR A 464 1.68 34.52 8.43
N ALA A 465 2.31 33.84 9.40
CA ALA A 465 1.61 32.90 10.28
C ALA A 465 0.67 33.57 11.31
N ALA A 466 0.11 34.74 11.03
CA ALA A 466 -0.71 35.51 11.99
C ALA A 466 -1.98 34.77 12.44
N ASN A 467 -2.50 33.89 11.60
CA ASN A 467 -3.68 33.05 11.90
C ASN A 467 -3.34 31.85 12.79
N TRP A 468 -2.08 31.60 13.07
CA TRP A 468 -1.60 30.42 13.75
C TRP A 468 -0.78 30.75 14.99
N THR A 469 -0.74 29.87 15.96
CA THR A 469 0.08 29.99 17.17
C THR A 469 0.92 28.75 17.36
N ALA A 470 2.24 28.92 17.33
CA ALA A 470 3.20 27.86 17.61
C ALA A 470 3.47 27.76 19.12
N THR A 471 3.46 26.53 19.66
CA THR A 471 3.78 26.24 21.07
C THR A 471 4.52 24.90 21.15
N GLY A 472 5.21 24.64 22.26
CA GLY A 472 5.91 23.37 22.48
C GLY A 472 7.18 23.52 23.30
N ASN A 473 8.02 22.49 23.29
CA ASN A 473 9.28 22.41 24.04
C ASN A 473 10.55 22.46 23.16
N SER A 474 10.39 22.73 21.85
CA SER A 474 11.50 22.91 20.90
C SER A 474 11.96 24.39 20.87
N THR A 475 13.23 24.60 20.49
CA THR A 475 13.75 25.94 20.13
C THR A 475 13.45 26.29 18.68
N ILE A 476 13.18 25.28 17.85
CA ILE A 476 12.72 25.39 16.47
C ILE A 476 11.20 25.27 16.47
N MET A 477 10.52 26.25 15.91
CA MET A 477 9.05 26.35 16.00
C MET A 477 8.44 26.50 14.62
N TRP A 478 7.21 26.04 14.51
CA TRP A 478 6.37 26.21 13.34
C TRP A 478 6.30 27.67 12.87
N GLY A 479 6.28 27.87 11.56
CA GLY A 479 6.15 29.19 10.95
C GLY A 479 6.08 29.12 9.44
N VAL A 480 6.14 30.29 8.79
CA VAL A 480 6.25 30.37 7.33
C VAL A 480 7.64 29.91 6.91
N ASN A 481 7.69 29.06 5.91
CA ASN A 481 8.89 28.51 5.29
C ASN A 481 9.01 28.97 3.83
N THR A 482 10.22 29.20 3.35
CA THR A 482 10.52 29.63 1.97
C THR A 482 11.39 28.64 1.20
N ASP A 483 11.71 27.49 1.79
CA ASP A 483 12.61 26.52 1.19
C ASP A 483 11.88 25.66 0.16
N ASP A 484 10.57 25.41 0.40
CA ASP A 484 9.72 24.66 -0.51
C ASP A 484 8.26 25.12 -0.37
N SER A 485 7.47 24.99 -1.43
CA SER A 485 6.04 25.32 -1.46
C SER A 485 5.30 24.48 -2.47
N TYR A 486 4.03 24.17 -2.21
CA TYR A 486 3.14 23.54 -3.18
C TYR A 486 2.63 24.55 -4.20
N SER A 487 2.19 25.70 -3.72
CA SER A 487 1.77 26.84 -4.55
C SER A 487 2.54 28.10 -4.13
N GLY A 488 2.49 29.16 -4.95
CA GLY A 488 3.11 30.43 -4.62
C GLY A 488 4.64 30.36 -4.39
N SER A 489 5.11 30.87 -3.26
CA SER A 489 6.52 30.98 -2.92
C SER A 489 6.86 30.60 -1.46
N GLN A 490 5.85 30.27 -0.67
CA GLN A 490 5.96 29.97 0.76
C GLN A 490 5.02 28.84 1.14
N SER A 491 5.34 28.15 2.23
CA SER A 491 4.49 27.17 2.88
C SER A 491 4.58 27.32 4.41
N PHE A 492 3.81 26.60 5.18
CA PHE A 492 4.05 26.43 6.61
C PHE A 492 4.94 25.21 6.86
N GLY A 493 5.91 25.35 7.76
CA GLY A 493 6.81 24.27 8.18
C GLY A 493 7.00 24.24 9.69
N ASP A 494 7.35 23.08 10.23
CA ASP A 494 7.70 22.91 11.63
C ASP A 494 9.11 23.41 11.96
N SER A 495 9.94 23.56 10.94
CA SER A 495 11.32 24.07 11.02
C SER A 495 11.62 24.97 9.83
N ASN A 496 12.33 26.08 10.06
CA ASN A 496 12.63 27.07 9.03
C ASN A 496 13.98 26.87 8.32
N ASP A 497 14.87 26.02 8.83
CA ASP A 497 16.23 25.84 8.32
C ASP A 497 16.70 24.37 8.50
N GLY A 498 16.01 23.41 7.91
CA GLY A 498 16.40 21.99 7.92
C GLY A 498 15.81 21.20 9.10
N ASN A 499 16.52 20.21 9.59
CA ASN A 499 15.98 19.19 10.48
C ASN A 499 15.47 19.73 11.82
N GLY A 500 14.37 19.16 12.33
CA GLY A 500 13.82 19.40 13.65
C GLY A 500 14.75 18.99 14.80
N GLU A 501 14.37 19.28 16.05
CA GLU A 501 15.08 18.84 17.25
C GLU A 501 14.52 17.52 17.76
N ASN A 502 15.39 16.60 18.19
CA ASN A 502 14.98 15.33 18.82
C ASN A 502 14.35 15.53 20.21
N ASP A 503 13.54 14.57 20.64
CA ASP A 503 12.84 14.56 21.93
C ASP A 503 11.94 15.81 22.14
N THR A 504 11.27 16.27 21.06
CA THR A 504 10.43 17.47 21.11
C THR A 504 8.97 17.18 20.77
N GLU A 505 8.10 17.98 21.36
CA GLU A 505 6.68 18.02 21.04
C GLU A 505 6.28 19.46 20.78
N THR A 506 5.77 19.73 19.57
CA THR A 506 5.36 21.06 19.15
C THR A 506 3.95 21.05 18.56
N PHE A 507 3.29 22.20 18.63
CA PHE A 507 1.94 22.39 18.16
C PHE A 507 1.85 23.65 17.32
N PHE A 508 1.03 23.63 16.27
CA PHE A 508 0.68 24.77 15.45
C PHE A 508 -0.84 24.87 15.38
N GLU A 509 -1.42 25.74 16.20
CA GLU A 509 -2.85 25.84 16.41
C GLU A 509 -3.45 27.01 15.62
N LEU A 510 -4.52 26.75 14.88
CA LEU A 510 -5.32 27.76 14.20
C LEU A 510 -6.04 28.64 15.25
N ASN A 511 -5.78 29.96 15.20
CA ASN A 511 -6.31 30.92 16.16
C ASN A 511 -7.83 31.09 16.10
N PRO A 512 -8.47 31.32 14.90
CA PRO A 512 -9.92 31.44 14.83
C PRO A 512 -10.58 30.07 15.10
N SER A 513 -11.71 30.11 15.77
CA SER A 513 -12.64 28.99 15.78
C SER A 513 -13.63 29.14 14.61
N LEU A 514 -14.01 28.01 14.01
CA LEU A 514 -14.88 27.96 12.85
C LEU A 514 -16.23 27.36 13.21
N ASP A 515 -17.30 27.89 12.63
CA ASP A 515 -18.66 27.36 12.77
C ASP A 515 -18.96 26.42 11.59
N LEU A 516 -18.99 25.11 11.84
CA LEU A 516 -19.33 24.11 10.83
C LEU A 516 -20.84 23.89 10.71
N SER A 517 -21.65 24.41 11.63
CA SER A 517 -23.10 24.20 11.64
C SER A 517 -23.82 24.99 10.52
N ALA A 518 -23.14 25.97 9.95
CA ALA A 518 -23.69 26.82 8.89
C ALA A 518 -23.58 26.23 7.49
N ILE A 519 -22.80 25.15 7.31
CA ILE A 519 -22.49 24.57 5.99
C ILE A 519 -22.78 23.06 5.95
N SER A 520 -23.09 22.57 4.76
CA SER A 520 -23.26 21.15 4.49
C SER A 520 -21.94 20.54 3.99
N ALA A 521 -21.70 19.26 4.32
CA ALA A 521 -20.53 18.51 3.91
C ALA A 521 -19.19 19.23 4.20
N PRO A 522 -18.96 19.71 5.46
CA PRO A 522 -17.74 20.41 5.81
C PRO A 522 -16.53 19.53 5.57
N ARG A 523 -15.45 20.15 5.09
CA ARG A 523 -14.17 19.48 4.79
C ARG A 523 -13.02 20.37 5.23
N VAL A 524 -11.88 19.74 5.54
CA VAL A 524 -10.59 20.40 5.64
C VAL A 524 -9.67 19.80 4.59
N GLY A 525 -9.01 20.65 3.81
CA GLY A 525 -8.05 20.24 2.78
C GLY A 525 -6.79 21.09 2.82
N PHE A 526 -5.67 20.51 2.41
CA PHE A 526 -4.39 21.21 2.27
C PHE A 526 -3.42 20.35 1.45
N ALA A 527 -2.40 20.99 0.87
CA ALA A 527 -1.23 20.32 0.37
C ALA A 527 -0.28 20.02 1.52
N TYR A 528 0.44 18.89 1.48
CA TYR A 528 1.42 18.53 2.50
C TYR A 528 2.61 17.77 1.90
N LYS A 529 3.74 17.88 2.57
CA LYS A 529 4.98 17.16 2.30
C LYS A 529 5.68 16.87 3.63
N HIS A 530 6.30 15.71 3.79
CA HIS A 530 7.02 15.41 5.02
C HIS A 530 8.18 14.45 4.84
N SER A 531 9.14 14.57 5.78
CA SER A 531 10.23 13.64 5.99
C SER A 531 10.37 13.39 7.49
N LEU A 532 9.70 12.30 7.96
CA LEU A 532 9.50 11.96 9.37
C LEU A 532 10.10 10.57 9.65
N PRO A 533 11.43 10.47 9.82
CA PRO A 533 12.10 9.18 10.00
C PRO A 533 11.86 8.58 11.40
N GLY A 534 11.91 7.27 11.48
CA GLY A 534 11.83 6.54 12.76
C GLY A 534 10.41 6.46 13.30
N ASN A 535 10.19 6.99 14.51
CA ASN A 535 8.87 7.09 15.12
C ASN A 535 8.40 8.55 15.22
N ASP A 536 8.97 9.45 14.40
CA ASP A 536 8.48 10.81 14.27
C ASP A 536 7.13 10.81 13.57
N PHE A 537 6.20 11.65 14.01
CA PHE A 537 4.91 11.79 13.36
C PHE A 537 4.32 13.18 13.53
N VAL A 538 3.46 13.55 12.60
CA VAL A 538 2.58 14.71 12.70
C VAL A 538 1.13 14.27 12.73
N GLN A 539 0.32 14.87 13.59
CA GLN A 539 -1.13 14.68 13.65
C GLN A 539 -1.84 15.98 13.32
N LEU A 540 -2.78 15.94 12.36
CA LEU A 540 -3.83 16.95 12.31
C LEU A 540 -4.90 16.60 13.33
N GLN A 541 -5.19 17.52 14.24
CA GLN A 541 -6.15 17.33 15.30
C GLN A 541 -7.29 18.38 15.23
N ILE A 542 -8.47 18.00 15.69
CA ILE A 542 -9.67 18.84 15.79
C ILE A 542 -10.15 18.93 17.24
N SER A 543 -10.67 20.07 17.61
CA SER A 543 -11.32 20.30 18.91
C SER A 543 -12.71 20.90 18.72
N THR A 544 -13.69 20.39 19.44
CA THR A 544 -15.07 20.90 19.49
C THR A 544 -15.42 21.61 20.81
N ASP A 545 -14.44 21.76 21.71
CA ASP A 545 -14.56 22.35 23.02
C ASP A 545 -13.58 23.52 23.24
N ASN A 546 -13.30 24.25 22.17
CA ASN A 546 -12.44 25.43 22.14
C ASN A 546 -11.00 25.15 22.62
N GLY A 547 -10.44 23.99 22.23
CA GLY A 547 -9.05 23.63 22.50
C GLY A 547 -8.82 22.95 23.87
N THR A 548 -9.89 22.57 24.59
CA THR A 548 -9.75 21.86 25.87
C THR A 548 -9.37 20.39 25.66
N SER A 549 -9.98 19.73 24.67
CA SER A 549 -9.64 18.37 24.24
C SER A 549 -9.45 18.30 22.72
N TRP A 550 -8.69 17.31 22.26
CA TRP A 550 -8.32 17.17 20.85
C TRP A 550 -8.49 15.73 20.38
N GLU A 551 -9.07 15.58 19.22
CA GLU A 551 -9.24 14.30 18.52
C GLU A 551 -8.35 14.29 17.27
N VAL A 552 -7.71 13.15 16.96
CA VAL A 552 -6.85 12.98 15.77
C VAL A 552 -7.74 12.76 14.55
N LEU A 553 -7.61 13.62 13.55
CA LEU A 553 -8.22 13.45 12.22
C LEU A 553 -7.37 12.60 11.30
N ARG A 554 -6.06 12.86 11.29
CA ARG A 554 -5.09 12.13 10.48
C ARG A 554 -3.72 12.17 11.13
N GLU A 555 -2.96 11.09 10.97
CA GLU A 555 -1.55 10.98 11.33
C GLU A 555 -0.72 10.84 10.06
N PHE A 556 0.46 11.46 10.06
CA PHE A 556 1.46 11.44 9.01
C PHE A 556 2.76 10.93 9.62
N ASN A 557 3.38 9.98 8.97
CA ASN A 557 4.66 9.38 9.33
C ASN A 557 5.41 8.99 8.04
N ASP A 558 6.65 8.55 8.13
CA ASP A 558 7.51 8.21 6.98
C ASP A 558 7.95 9.43 6.15
N ASN A 559 8.02 9.29 4.83
CA ASN A 559 8.43 10.35 3.92
C ASN A 559 7.46 10.41 2.74
N GLU A 560 6.97 11.60 2.43
CA GLU A 560 6.06 11.82 1.31
C GLU A 560 6.40 13.17 0.65
N ASP A 561 6.44 13.22 -0.68
CA ASP A 561 6.55 14.47 -1.43
C ASP A 561 5.18 15.15 -1.50
N TRP A 562 5.11 16.38 -2.07
CA TRP A 562 3.88 17.15 -2.12
C TRP A 562 2.69 16.34 -2.61
N ASN A 563 1.69 16.24 -1.75
CA ASN A 563 0.43 15.54 -2.00
C ASN A 563 -0.73 16.35 -1.43
N LEU A 564 -1.94 16.03 -1.85
CA LEU A 564 -3.15 16.70 -1.39
C LEU A 564 -3.94 15.81 -0.43
N VAL A 565 -4.48 16.40 0.60
CA VAL A 565 -5.43 15.74 1.50
C VAL A 565 -6.73 16.51 1.58
N SER A 566 -7.86 15.79 1.64
CA SER A 566 -9.17 16.36 1.89
C SER A 566 -9.95 15.44 2.82
N LEU A 567 -10.17 15.88 4.07
CA LEU A 567 -10.82 15.10 5.11
C LEU A 567 -12.26 15.55 5.30
N ASN A 568 -13.15 14.58 5.37
CA ASN A 568 -14.58 14.82 5.62
C ASN A 568 -14.82 15.15 7.12
N LEU A 569 -15.51 16.24 7.40
CA LEU A 569 -15.83 16.72 8.73
C LEU A 569 -17.32 16.57 9.10
N ASN A 570 -18.09 15.75 8.39
CA ASN A 570 -19.53 15.58 8.65
C ASN A 570 -19.86 15.16 10.09
N SER A 571 -18.95 14.47 10.77
CA SER A 571 -19.09 14.10 12.18
C SER A 571 -19.06 15.32 13.12
N TYR A 572 -18.60 16.46 12.62
CA TYR A 572 -18.42 17.72 13.34
C TYR A 572 -19.36 18.83 12.82
N SER A 573 -20.27 18.53 11.89
CA SER A 573 -21.17 19.50 11.25
C SER A 573 -22.14 20.20 12.20
N ASP A 574 -22.40 19.65 13.39
CA ASP A 574 -23.31 20.24 14.38
C ASP A 574 -22.60 21.22 15.35
N PHE A 575 -21.29 21.45 15.18
CA PHE A 575 -20.53 22.27 16.11
C PHE A 575 -20.31 23.70 15.60
N GLU A 576 -20.73 24.68 16.41
CA GLU A 576 -20.56 26.13 16.17
C GLU A 576 -19.13 26.62 16.50
N THR A 577 -18.31 25.79 17.15
CA THR A 577 -16.97 26.17 17.61
C THR A 577 -16.02 25.01 17.41
N VAL A 578 -15.28 25.07 16.32
CA VAL A 578 -14.29 24.04 15.97
C VAL A 578 -12.93 24.68 15.79
N LYS A 579 -11.88 24.06 16.32
CA LYS A 579 -10.49 24.45 16.13
C LYS A 579 -9.65 23.33 15.52
N PHE A 580 -8.57 23.71 14.87
CA PHE A 580 -7.61 22.78 14.27
C PHE A 580 -6.22 23.04 14.80
N ARG A 581 -5.39 21.98 14.88
CA ARG A 581 -3.95 22.12 15.10
C ARG A 581 -3.19 20.98 14.46
N PHE A 582 -1.95 21.25 14.10
CA PHE A 582 -0.94 20.24 13.86
C PHE A 582 -0.15 19.98 15.15
N ARG A 583 0.15 18.72 15.42
CA ARG A 583 0.98 18.25 16.53
C ARG A 583 2.12 17.45 15.95
N LEU A 584 3.36 17.88 16.12
CA LEU A 584 4.57 17.14 15.78
C LEU A 584 5.15 16.51 17.04
N LEU A 585 5.51 15.23 16.96
CA LEU A 585 6.31 14.53 17.96
C LEU A 585 7.56 13.98 17.28
N ASN A 586 8.74 14.46 17.72
CA ASN A 586 10.03 13.91 17.30
C ASN A 586 10.58 12.99 18.39
N ASP A 587 11.04 11.81 17.98
CA ASP A 587 11.68 10.85 18.87
C ASP A 587 13.14 11.25 19.19
N GLY A 588 13.88 10.41 19.95
CA GLY A 588 15.24 10.70 20.39
C GLY A 588 16.34 10.31 19.41
N PHE A 589 16.03 10.01 18.12
CA PHE A 589 17.01 9.40 17.23
C PHE A 589 17.44 10.32 16.06
N ILE A 590 16.93 10.10 14.86
CA ILE A 590 17.40 10.81 13.65
C ILE A 590 16.35 11.86 13.30
N PRO A 591 16.70 13.17 13.39
CA PRO A 591 15.75 14.20 12.98
C PRO A 591 15.58 14.21 11.45
N GLY A 592 14.33 14.31 11.00
CA GLY A 592 13.97 14.54 9.60
C GLY A 592 13.89 16.03 9.25
N ASP A 593 13.61 16.29 7.99
CA ASP A 593 13.32 17.65 7.48
C ASP A 593 11.93 18.14 7.91
N GLY A 594 11.16 17.28 8.58
CA GLY A 594 9.90 17.62 9.22
C GLY A 594 8.69 17.59 8.29
N PHE A 595 7.74 18.49 8.58
CA PHE A 595 6.44 18.53 7.92
C PHE A 595 6.15 19.91 7.35
N TYR A 596 5.75 19.95 6.10
CA TYR A 596 5.30 21.15 5.38
C TYR A 596 3.81 21.02 5.04
N PHE A 597 3.07 22.13 5.11
CA PHE A 597 1.74 22.19 4.53
C PHE A 597 1.48 23.56 3.89
N ASP A 598 0.55 23.55 2.91
CA ASP A 598 0.23 24.71 2.09
C ASP A 598 -1.25 24.67 1.70
N ASP A 599 -1.81 25.82 1.25
CA ASP A 599 -3.20 25.92 0.78
C ASP A 599 -4.23 25.35 1.77
N PHE A 600 -4.07 25.61 3.08
CA PHE A 600 -5.00 25.10 4.09
C PHE A 600 -6.37 25.73 3.94
N GLU A 601 -7.39 24.91 3.72
CA GLU A 601 -8.78 25.38 3.53
C GLU A 601 -9.75 24.57 4.38
N VAL A 602 -10.69 25.26 5.06
CA VAL A 602 -11.91 24.67 5.63
C VAL A 602 -13.10 25.22 4.86
N SER A 603 -13.83 24.35 4.18
CA SER A 603 -14.95 24.72 3.33
C SER A 603 -16.09 23.71 3.43
N GLY A 604 -17.22 24.06 2.84
CA GLY A 604 -18.40 23.21 2.67
C GLY A 604 -19.32 23.79 1.60
N TYR A 605 -20.59 23.45 1.67
CA TYR A 605 -21.56 23.89 0.70
C TYR A 605 -22.78 24.51 1.39
N THR A 606 -23.26 25.62 0.85
CA THR A 606 -24.57 26.17 1.25
C THR A 606 -25.64 25.40 0.50
N SER A 607 -26.52 24.72 1.22
CA SER A 607 -27.64 24.03 0.57
C SER A 607 -28.71 25.06 0.15
N ASN A 608 -28.67 25.51 -1.08
CA ASN A 608 -29.77 26.24 -1.71
C ASN A 608 -30.87 25.31 -2.24
N ILE A 609 -31.04 24.13 -1.67
CA ILE A 609 -32.20 23.28 -1.95
C ILE A 609 -33.40 23.93 -1.27
N LEU A 610 -34.02 24.86 -1.97
CA LEU A 610 -35.24 25.52 -1.54
C LEU A 610 -36.34 24.48 -1.33
N GLY A 611 -36.59 24.17 -0.05
CA GLY A 611 -37.85 23.56 0.37
C GLY A 611 -37.88 22.09 0.71
N VAL A 612 -36.78 21.49 1.13
CA VAL A 612 -36.89 20.24 1.90
C VAL A 612 -37.04 20.63 3.38
N SER A 613 -38.28 20.53 3.90
CA SER A 613 -38.48 20.43 5.34
C SER A 613 -37.44 19.46 5.88
N GLU A 614 -36.81 19.76 7.05
CA GLU A 614 -35.90 18.81 7.73
C GLU A 614 -36.44 17.40 7.58
N SER A 615 -35.75 16.57 6.80
CA SER A 615 -36.29 15.26 6.49
C SER A 615 -36.40 14.50 7.82
N ALA A 616 -37.45 13.69 7.98
CA ALA A 616 -37.63 12.86 9.17
C ALA A 616 -36.33 12.04 9.49
N ALA A 617 -35.48 11.79 8.49
CA ALA A 617 -34.17 11.19 8.62
C ALA A 617 -33.15 12.06 9.39
N ALA A 618 -33.22 13.38 9.32
CA ALA A 618 -32.35 14.29 10.06
C ALA A 618 -32.63 14.27 11.58
N GLN A 619 -33.86 13.89 11.98
CA GLN A 619 -34.28 13.82 13.38
C GLN A 619 -33.96 12.46 14.05
N VAL A 620 -33.37 11.52 13.35
CA VAL A 620 -32.95 10.24 13.94
C VAL A 620 -31.77 10.43 14.87
N LYS A 621 -31.97 10.07 16.15
CA LYS A 621 -30.92 10.13 17.17
C LYS A 621 -30.55 8.73 17.65
N ILE A 622 -29.27 8.49 17.79
CA ILE A 622 -28.70 7.21 18.25
C ILE A 622 -27.90 7.47 19.52
N THR A 623 -28.26 6.79 20.60
CA THR A 623 -27.61 6.97 21.91
C THR A 623 -27.50 5.64 22.66
N PRO A 624 -26.40 5.42 23.41
CA PRO A 624 -25.18 6.22 23.42
C PRO A 624 -24.37 6.03 22.09
N ASN A 625 -23.59 7.02 21.71
CA ASN A 625 -22.59 6.91 20.68
C ASN A 625 -21.38 7.77 21.11
N PRO A 626 -20.26 7.19 21.52
CA PRO A 626 -19.91 5.74 21.46
C PRO A 626 -20.78 4.85 22.37
N PHE A 627 -20.90 3.57 21.98
CA PHE A 627 -21.66 2.56 22.69
C PHE A 627 -20.78 1.42 23.23
N THR A 628 -21.31 0.64 24.20
CA THR A 628 -20.62 -0.54 24.75
C THR A 628 -21.37 -1.83 24.47
N ASP A 629 -22.62 -1.93 24.88
CA ASP A 629 -23.42 -3.16 24.92
C ASP A 629 -24.79 -3.03 24.24
N ALA A 630 -25.28 -1.81 24.10
CA ALA A 630 -26.59 -1.53 23.54
C ALA A 630 -26.67 -0.14 22.87
N LEU A 631 -27.62 0.01 21.95
CA LEU A 631 -27.97 1.26 21.28
C LEU A 631 -29.46 1.53 21.34
N SER A 632 -29.84 2.79 21.49
CA SER A 632 -31.22 3.25 21.36
C SER A 632 -31.33 4.21 20.18
N ILE A 633 -32.22 3.89 19.24
CA ILE A 633 -32.49 4.68 18.04
C ILE A 633 -33.84 5.37 18.27
N GLN A 634 -33.84 6.68 18.30
CA GLN A 634 -35.06 7.49 18.27
C GLN A 634 -35.34 7.89 16.83
N LEU A 635 -36.45 7.43 16.28
CA LEU A 635 -36.75 7.49 14.84
C LEU A 635 -37.14 8.89 14.31
N GLY A 636 -37.28 9.89 15.18
CA GLY A 636 -37.74 11.22 14.78
C GLY A 636 -39.12 11.15 14.14
N GLY A 637 -39.22 11.37 12.85
CA GLY A 637 -40.45 11.29 12.08
C GLY A 637 -40.61 10.03 11.21
N LEU A 638 -39.69 9.06 11.29
CA LEU A 638 -39.76 7.83 10.51
C LEU A 638 -40.74 6.81 11.11
N ASP A 639 -41.27 5.90 10.29
CA ASP A 639 -42.19 4.84 10.72
C ASP A 639 -41.48 3.90 11.69
N ILE A 640 -42.17 3.46 12.74
CA ILE A 640 -41.68 2.47 13.70
C ILE A 640 -41.32 1.11 13.01
N ASN A 641 -41.85 0.84 11.86
CA ASN A 641 -41.59 -0.36 11.10
C ASN A 641 -40.39 -0.20 10.12
N SER A 642 -39.65 0.91 10.19
CA SER A 642 -38.42 1.09 9.41
C SER A 642 -37.48 -0.11 9.56
N ILE A 643 -36.85 -0.53 8.47
CA ILE A 643 -35.87 -1.63 8.46
C ILE A 643 -34.55 -1.11 9.01
N ILE A 644 -34.05 -1.79 10.04
CA ILE A 644 -32.73 -1.47 10.63
C ILE A 644 -31.73 -2.54 10.20
N SER A 645 -30.57 -2.12 9.73
CA SER A 645 -29.46 -3.04 9.44
C SER A 645 -28.15 -2.44 9.94
N MET A 646 -27.28 -3.27 10.50
CA MET A 646 -25.96 -2.87 11.00
C MET A 646 -24.87 -3.53 10.18
N TYR A 647 -23.82 -2.79 9.88
CA TYR A 647 -22.69 -3.25 9.05
C TYR A 647 -21.37 -2.96 9.73
N ASP A 648 -20.42 -3.86 9.55
CA ASP A 648 -19.03 -3.62 9.92
C ASP A 648 -18.32 -2.69 8.89
N PRO A 649 -17.05 -2.28 9.15
CA PRO A 649 -16.29 -1.41 8.22
C PRO A 649 -16.05 -2.01 6.83
N LEU A 650 -16.16 -3.33 6.70
CA LEU A 650 -16.01 -4.05 5.43
C LEU A 650 -17.33 -4.21 4.66
N GLY A 651 -18.42 -3.64 5.19
CA GLY A 651 -19.75 -3.72 4.57
C GLY A 651 -20.50 -5.04 4.82
N ARG A 652 -20.01 -5.91 5.70
CA ARG A 652 -20.70 -7.15 6.07
C ARG A 652 -21.84 -6.85 7.03
N GLN A 653 -23.03 -7.33 6.70
CA GLN A 653 -24.20 -7.16 7.56
C GLN A 653 -24.09 -8.03 8.82
N LEU A 654 -24.35 -7.42 9.96
CA LEU A 654 -24.33 -8.07 11.28
C LEU A 654 -25.75 -8.49 11.69
N GLU A 655 -25.87 -9.62 12.35
CA GLU A 655 -27.13 -10.00 13.02
C GLU A 655 -27.29 -9.14 14.27
N ILE A 656 -28.43 -8.43 14.34
CA ILE A 656 -28.82 -7.60 15.49
C ILE A 656 -30.12 -8.07 16.09
N SER A 657 -30.23 -7.97 17.40
CA SER A 657 -31.49 -8.21 18.12
C SER A 657 -32.11 -6.86 18.45
N GLU A 658 -33.31 -6.60 17.92
CA GLU A 658 -34.00 -5.32 18.12
C GLU A 658 -35.31 -5.49 18.88
N GLU A 659 -35.58 -4.55 19.76
CA GLU A 659 -36.86 -4.39 20.44
C GLU A 659 -37.45 -3.02 20.09
N ARG A 660 -38.73 -2.97 19.73
CA ARG A 660 -39.43 -1.74 19.32
C ARG A 660 -40.38 -1.26 20.41
N ILE A 661 -40.12 -0.06 20.93
CA ILE A 661 -40.87 0.51 22.06
C ILE A 661 -41.30 1.93 21.71
N GLY A 662 -42.58 2.12 21.37
CA GLY A 662 -43.10 3.43 20.98
C GLY A 662 -42.38 3.99 19.74
N ASN A 663 -41.72 5.14 19.84
CA ASN A 663 -40.96 5.77 18.77
C ASN A 663 -39.44 5.46 18.87
N ARG A 664 -39.09 4.34 19.48
CA ARG A 664 -37.69 3.92 19.67
C ARG A 664 -37.47 2.48 19.29
N ILE A 665 -36.27 2.21 18.80
CA ILE A 665 -35.77 0.85 18.57
C ILE A 665 -34.54 0.67 19.45
N GLN A 666 -34.56 -0.37 20.26
CA GLN A 666 -33.44 -0.77 21.13
C GLN A 666 -32.69 -1.93 20.44
N ILE A 667 -31.39 -1.83 20.34
CA ILE A 667 -30.53 -2.92 19.87
C ILE A 667 -29.65 -3.33 21.06
N GLU A 668 -29.68 -4.61 21.38
CA GLU A 668 -29.00 -5.20 22.53
C GLU A 668 -28.01 -6.30 22.10
N ASN A 669 -27.21 -6.79 23.05
CA ASN A 669 -26.22 -7.86 22.89
C ASN A 669 -25.07 -7.47 21.93
N LEU A 670 -24.65 -6.21 21.98
CA LEU A 670 -23.55 -5.68 21.16
C LEU A 670 -22.18 -5.78 21.86
N GLU A 671 -22.11 -6.33 23.07
CA GLU A 671 -20.84 -6.52 23.82
C GLU A 671 -19.83 -7.43 23.12
N ILE A 672 -20.32 -8.33 22.25
CA ILE A 672 -19.46 -9.27 21.49
C ILE A 672 -18.74 -8.60 20.31
N LEU A 673 -19.15 -7.39 19.92
CA LEU A 673 -18.54 -6.70 18.80
C LEU A 673 -17.19 -6.11 19.20
N PRO A 674 -16.14 -6.22 18.36
CA PRO A 674 -14.89 -5.51 18.56
C PRO A 674 -15.05 -4.00 18.69
N SER A 675 -14.14 -3.33 19.39
CA SER A 675 -14.07 -1.87 19.38
C SER A 675 -13.77 -1.38 17.95
N GLY A 676 -14.50 -0.35 17.51
CA GLY A 676 -14.36 0.16 16.15
C GLY A 676 -15.59 0.87 15.62
N ILE A 677 -15.54 1.24 14.35
CA ILE A 677 -16.61 1.93 13.63
C ILE A 677 -17.58 0.89 13.08
N TYR A 678 -18.89 1.23 13.13
CA TYR A 678 -19.97 0.48 12.50
C TYR A 678 -20.91 1.41 11.78
N PHE A 679 -21.69 0.89 10.83
CA PHE A 679 -22.68 1.66 10.09
C PHE A 679 -24.06 1.10 10.36
N LEU A 680 -25.00 1.97 10.69
CA LEU A 680 -26.39 1.62 10.92
C LEU A 680 -27.25 2.24 9.82
N THR A 681 -27.93 1.40 9.03
CA THR A 681 -28.90 1.86 8.04
C THR A 681 -30.31 1.80 8.61
N ILE A 682 -31.10 2.83 8.36
CA ILE A 682 -32.49 2.95 8.77
C ILE A 682 -33.29 3.25 7.51
N GLU A 683 -34.21 2.38 7.12
CA GLU A 683 -34.96 2.48 5.88
C GLU A 683 -36.47 2.48 6.17
N ASP A 684 -37.13 3.62 5.94
CA ASP A 684 -38.59 3.75 5.96
C ASP A 684 -39.09 3.46 4.53
N VAL A 685 -39.49 2.21 4.31
CA VAL A 685 -39.95 1.75 2.99
C VAL A 685 -41.25 2.47 2.55
N ALA A 686 -42.10 2.87 3.50
CA ALA A 686 -43.37 3.53 3.20
C ALA A 686 -43.16 4.98 2.74
N ALA A 687 -42.17 5.66 3.33
CA ALA A 687 -41.80 7.03 2.97
C ALA A 687 -40.72 7.09 1.87
N GLY A 688 -40.10 5.96 1.51
CA GLY A 688 -38.97 5.92 0.57
C GLY A 688 -37.70 6.56 1.12
N ILE A 689 -37.54 6.66 2.45
CA ILE A 689 -36.43 7.33 3.11
C ILE A 689 -35.44 6.28 3.59
N LYS A 690 -34.16 6.43 3.20
CA LYS A 690 -33.05 5.63 3.73
C LYS A 690 -31.99 6.56 4.31
N THR A 691 -31.55 6.29 5.54
CA THR A 691 -30.45 7.04 6.16
C THR A 691 -29.40 6.08 6.70
N VAL A 692 -28.14 6.51 6.67
CA VAL A 692 -27.01 5.77 7.24
C VAL A 692 -26.39 6.60 8.35
N LYS A 693 -26.18 6.00 9.51
CA LYS A 693 -25.52 6.63 10.64
C LYS A 693 -24.28 5.82 11.05
N ARG A 694 -23.18 6.51 11.20
CA ARG A 694 -21.95 5.94 11.76
C ARG A 694 -22.07 5.87 13.28
N ILE A 695 -21.70 4.75 13.87
CA ILE A 695 -21.69 4.52 15.31
C ILE A 695 -20.33 3.97 15.74
N LEU A 696 -19.89 4.29 16.93
CA LEU A 696 -18.58 3.91 17.47
C LEU A 696 -18.76 2.96 18.65
N LYS A 697 -18.14 1.77 18.57
CA LYS A 697 -18.04 0.79 19.67
C LYS A 697 -16.77 1.06 20.46
N GLN A 698 -16.89 1.23 21.78
CA GLN A 698 -15.78 1.32 22.73
C GLN A 698 -15.31 -0.05 23.19
#